data_5781d284e2018f8e1e917fe90f44787f
#
_entry.id   5781d284e2018f8e1e917fe90f44787f
#
_cell.length_a   1.000
_cell.length_b   1.000
_cell.length_c   1.000
_cell.angle_alpha   90.00
_cell.angle_beta   90.00
_cell.angle_gamma   90.00
#
_symmetry.space_group_name_H-M   'P 1'
#
loop_
_entity.id
_entity.type
_entity.pdbx_description
1 polymer ?
#
loop_
_entity_poly.entity_id
_entity_poly.type
_entity_poly.pdbx_seq_one_letter_code
_entity_poly.pdbx_strand_id
1 'polypeptide(L)'
;IHHPDNPGQIFQWLLERTEDSKGNQIRYTYRAEDTTGIANAVYEQGRAHTTQRYLQKIQYGNFFDATGETQWAFSVVFDYGDYDLDDLNSLTVEPSRDWLLRQDAFSDYRAGFEVRTHRLCRNILVFHHFPAELGQADALVRSLRLIYDESPVLTFLRQVEPVGYRRQGNTYEVQASPPISFEYSQYEPIGHSFQPLQTESPGGRYNSPPLPLDASGQQLIDLYGEGIVGLFYDREGTSLYYRPQGNGTYGVGQLLPAFPIERNQTLPTYRVTDGTRTRLDVRTGGRSGHYRQTSEQSWQSFQPFRGSPTDYGNPAFESTDVTGDGRADLLLFEADRVKVYPRATDMGHEAPITALRAPQLPIQTESGRAEVLVLVDMVGDGLSDRVRVRNGEVTYWPNLGYGNFGSPVVMANAPHFEQQLSAARLYLTDIDGSGTADLIYVAGREAVVYFNESGNRFSPPTRIPLPAAPHSLSQIQFADIRGNGTSCLVFSDGTDRLRHQFYDFTGGRKPHLLQAIDNHRGAVTRIQYAPSTQFYLADQAAGRPWLSRLPFPVQVIEKTETLDLIAKTRQVSRYAYHHGAYDFREREFAGFGLVERWDTEGFEQFSAGLLDETPFELLPSDLHAPPIHTKTWFHTGLMEQDGVLSRQYEADYYGGDSQAL
;
A
#
# COMPACT_ATOMS: atom_id res chain seq x y z
N ILE A 1 -20.42 12.97 -2.31
CA ILE A 1 -20.49 11.58 -2.85
C ILE A 1 -21.36 10.77 -1.88
N HIS A 2 -22.35 10.11 -2.39
CA HIS A 2 -23.31 9.31 -1.61
C HIS A 2 -23.68 8.02 -2.38
N HIS A 3 -24.25 7.08 -1.67
CA HIS A 3 -24.77 5.85 -2.28
C HIS A 3 -25.84 6.16 -3.34
N PRO A 4 -25.77 5.59 -4.55
CA PRO A 4 -26.69 5.94 -5.65
C PRO A 4 -28.17 5.69 -5.31
N ASP A 5 -28.47 4.58 -4.63
CA ASP A 5 -29.84 4.19 -4.27
C ASP A 5 -30.26 4.62 -2.85
N ASN A 6 -29.32 5.17 -2.06
CA ASN A 6 -29.58 5.66 -0.70
C ASN A 6 -28.88 6.99 -0.44
N PRO A 7 -29.45 8.14 -0.85
CA PRO A 7 -28.82 9.44 -0.69
C PRO A 7 -28.47 9.85 0.75
N GLY A 8 -29.07 9.17 1.75
CA GLY A 8 -28.75 9.37 3.16
C GLY A 8 -27.41 8.75 3.59
N GLN A 9 -26.87 7.82 2.81
CA GLN A 9 -25.56 7.23 3.04
C GLN A 9 -24.49 8.08 2.33
N ILE A 10 -23.94 9.04 3.06
CA ILE A 10 -22.98 10.03 2.53
C ILE A 10 -21.57 9.60 2.94
N PHE A 11 -20.69 9.44 1.94
CA PHE A 11 -19.28 9.15 2.14
C PHE A 11 -18.43 10.43 2.22
N GLN A 12 -18.69 11.39 1.33
CA GLN A 12 -17.85 12.58 1.24
C GLN A 12 -18.68 13.84 0.96
N TRP A 13 -18.41 14.89 1.72
CA TRP A 13 -18.88 16.25 1.46
C TRP A 13 -17.84 16.99 0.61
N LEU A 14 -18.26 17.54 -0.52
CA LEU A 14 -17.40 18.31 -1.40
C LEU A 14 -17.58 19.79 -1.12
N LEU A 15 -16.46 20.53 -1.10
CA LEU A 15 -16.47 21.96 -0.86
C LEU A 15 -17.04 22.69 -2.09
N GLU A 16 -18.14 23.42 -1.95
CA GLU A 16 -18.78 24.14 -3.04
C GLU A 16 -18.47 25.65 -3.03
N ARG A 17 -18.24 26.23 -1.84
CA ARG A 17 -17.97 27.66 -1.70
C ARG A 17 -17.15 27.97 -0.47
N THR A 18 -16.23 28.93 -0.63
CA THR A 18 -15.59 29.65 0.47
C THR A 18 -15.90 31.12 0.35
N GLU A 19 -16.06 31.82 1.47
CA GLU A 19 -16.34 33.27 1.51
C GLU A 19 -15.61 33.89 2.69
N ASP A 20 -14.96 35.02 2.48
CA ASP A 20 -14.34 35.80 3.54
C ASP A 20 -15.31 36.86 4.11
N SER A 21 -14.91 37.53 5.18
CA SER A 21 -15.70 38.58 5.84
C SER A 21 -15.91 39.86 4.99
N LYS A 22 -15.26 39.96 3.84
CA LYS A 22 -15.39 41.09 2.89
C LYS A 22 -16.26 40.72 1.70
N GLY A 23 -16.80 39.49 1.64
CA GLY A 23 -17.64 39.03 0.56
C GLY A 23 -16.87 38.52 -0.65
N ASN A 24 -15.52 38.31 -0.55
CA ASN A 24 -14.80 37.62 -1.59
C ASN A 24 -15.14 36.14 -1.56
N GLN A 25 -15.49 35.59 -2.71
CA GLN A 25 -15.92 34.18 -2.83
C GLN A 25 -15.02 33.40 -3.75
N ILE A 26 -14.91 32.07 -3.45
CA ILE A 26 -14.39 31.06 -4.37
C ILE A 26 -15.49 30.01 -4.53
N ARG A 27 -15.83 29.67 -5.75
CA ARG A 27 -16.84 28.66 -6.08
C ARG A 27 -16.16 27.44 -6.70
N TYR A 28 -16.58 26.25 -6.26
CA TYR A 28 -16.09 24.96 -6.76
C TYR A 28 -17.25 24.24 -7.44
N THR A 29 -17.05 23.79 -8.66
CA THR A 29 -18.06 23.05 -9.43
C THR A 29 -17.51 21.66 -9.76
N TYR A 30 -18.36 20.65 -9.55
CA TYR A 30 -18.00 19.25 -9.80
C TYR A 30 -18.88 18.69 -10.91
N ARG A 31 -18.28 17.89 -11.78
CA ARG A 31 -18.97 17.08 -12.80
C ARG A 31 -19.21 15.67 -12.28
N ALA A 32 -20.44 15.18 -12.44
CA ALA A 32 -20.80 13.80 -12.17
C ALA A 32 -20.27 12.89 -13.27
N GLU A 33 -19.85 11.68 -12.94
CA GLU A 33 -19.61 10.63 -13.94
C GLU A 33 -20.89 10.33 -14.72
N ASP A 34 -20.79 10.31 -16.05
CA ASP A 34 -21.91 10.17 -16.98
C ASP A 34 -21.83 8.91 -17.84
N THR A 35 -20.86 8.05 -17.60
CA THR A 35 -20.61 6.80 -18.31
C THR A 35 -20.18 6.92 -19.78
N THR A 36 -19.98 8.14 -20.28
CA THR A 36 -19.55 8.36 -21.66
C THR A 36 -18.23 7.64 -21.96
N GLY A 37 -18.22 6.87 -23.05
CA GLY A 37 -17.07 6.12 -23.54
C GLY A 37 -16.77 4.82 -22.79
N ILE A 38 -17.49 4.49 -21.70
CA ILE A 38 -17.30 3.23 -20.97
C ILE A 38 -17.72 2.07 -21.86
N ALA A 39 -16.78 1.16 -22.15
CA ALA A 39 -17.02 -0.01 -22.95
C ALA A 39 -17.92 -1.02 -22.21
N ASN A 40 -18.72 -1.77 -22.95
CA ASN A 40 -19.48 -2.91 -22.40
C ASN A 40 -18.55 -4.12 -22.19
N ALA A 41 -17.51 -3.95 -21.37
CA ALA A 41 -16.60 -5.01 -20.99
C ALA A 41 -17.21 -5.87 -19.85
N VAL A 42 -16.80 -7.12 -19.76
CA VAL A 42 -17.34 -8.05 -18.75
C VAL A 42 -17.10 -7.53 -17.32
N TYR A 43 -15.97 -6.89 -17.08
CA TYR A 43 -15.61 -6.33 -15.78
C TYR A 43 -16.29 -4.99 -15.45
N GLU A 44 -17.01 -4.38 -16.40
CA GLU A 44 -17.84 -3.20 -16.17
C GLU A 44 -19.30 -3.53 -15.87
N GLN A 45 -19.70 -4.80 -16.09
CA GLN A 45 -21.08 -5.22 -15.85
C GLN A 45 -21.39 -5.30 -14.35
N GLY A 46 -22.52 -4.74 -13.93
CA GLY A 46 -22.97 -4.77 -12.53
C GLY A 46 -22.27 -3.78 -11.60
N ARG A 47 -21.45 -2.88 -12.14
CA ARG A 47 -20.76 -1.82 -11.36
C ARG A 47 -21.59 -0.53 -11.24
N ALA A 48 -21.31 0.26 -10.21
CA ALA A 48 -21.90 1.58 -9.99
C ALA A 48 -21.02 2.68 -10.62
N HIS A 49 -21.34 3.08 -11.84
CA HIS A 49 -20.51 4.01 -12.61
C HIS A 49 -20.73 5.48 -12.28
N THR A 50 -21.81 5.87 -11.58
CA THR A 50 -22.27 7.29 -11.50
C THR A 50 -21.99 7.95 -10.15
N THR A 51 -21.33 7.27 -9.22
CA THR A 51 -21.08 7.78 -7.85
C THR A 51 -20.00 8.84 -7.79
N GLN A 52 -18.96 8.72 -8.64
CA GLN A 52 -17.79 9.60 -8.62
C GLN A 52 -18.14 11.03 -9.05
N ARG A 53 -17.43 11.98 -8.46
CA ARG A 53 -17.51 13.42 -8.77
C ARG A 53 -16.12 13.96 -9.05
N TYR A 54 -15.94 14.66 -10.15
CA TYR A 54 -14.66 15.22 -10.58
C TYR A 54 -14.72 16.74 -10.46
N LEU A 55 -13.67 17.34 -9.87
CA LEU A 55 -13.57 18.80 -9.82
C LEU A 55 -13.44 19.33 -11.24
N GLN A 56 -14.45 20.09 -11.69
CA GLN A 56 -14.51 20.63 -13.05
C GLN A 56 -13.96 22.05 -13.11
N LYS A 57 -14.38 22.92 -12.18
CA LYS A 57 -14.10 24.34 -12.27
C LYS A 57 -13.99 25.01 -10.90
N ILE A 58 -13.03 25.91 -10.76
CA ILE A 58 -12.89 26.83 -9.62
C ILE A 58 -13.01 28.24 -10.15
N GLN A 59 -13.90 29.05 -9.60
CA GLN A 59 -14.11 30.44 -9.98
C GLN A 59 -13.81 31.36 -8.79
N TYR A 60 -13.14 32.49 -9.04
CA TYR A 60 -12.77 33.44 -8.01
C TYR A 60 -12.70 34.89 -8.59
N GLY A 61 -12.54 35.88 -7.68
CA GLY A 61 -12.57 37.27 -8.07
C GLY A 61 -13.99 37.69 -8.47
N ASN A 62 -14.96 37.45 -7.58
CA ASN A 62 -16.37 37.81 -7.80
C ASN A 62 -16.58 39.31 -7.81
N PHE A 63 -17.43 39.77 -8.72
CA PHE A 63 -17.93 41.13 -8.78
C PHE A 63 -19.41 41.10 -9.24
N PHE A 64 -20.12 42.21 -9.05
CA PHE A 64 -21.49 42.32 -9.51
C PHE A 64 -21.54 43.10 -10.84
N ASP A 65 -22.26 42.59 -11.81
CA ASP A 65 -22.51 43.26 -13.05
C ASP A 65 -23.63 44.36 -12.87
N ALA A 66 -23.97 45.02 -13.96
CA ALA A 66 -24.97 46.11 -13.96
C ALA A 66 -26.39 45.64 -13.59
N THR A 67 -26.66 44.33 -13.66
CA THR A 67 -27.93 43.69 -13.26
C THR A 67 -27.94 43.22 -11.83
N GLY A 68 -26.79 43.27 -11.15
CA GLY A 68 -26.59 42.75 -9.78
C GLY A 68 -26.29 41.25 -9.72
N GLU A 69 -26.03 40.61 -10.86
CA GLU A 69 -25.63 39.22 -10.90
C GLU A 69 -24.13 39.05 -10.61
N THR A 70 -23.79 37.96 -9.89
CA THR A 70 -22.40 37.65 -9.57
C THR A 70 -21.67 37.18 -10.82
N GLN A 71 -20.61 37.87 -11.18
CA GLN A 71 -19.67 37.54 -12.25
C GLN A 71 -18.32 37.17 -11.64
N TRP A 72 -17.48 36.50 -12.43
CA TRP A 72 -16.19 36.00 -12.01
C TRP A 72 -15.09 36.55 -12.91
N ALA A 73 -14.02 37.05 -12.33
CA ALA A 73 -12.87 37.55 -13.08
C ALA A 73 -11.95 36.41 -13.57
N PHE A 74 -11.94 35.31 -12.87
CA PHE A 74 -11.01 34.17 -13.11
C PHE A 74 -11.70 32.83 -13.00
N SER A 75 -11.31 31.90 -13.87
CA SER A 75 -11.71 30.50 -13.80
C SER A 75 -10.49 29.60 -13.98
N VAL A 76 -10.40 28.56 -13.11
CA VAL A 76 -9.48 27.43 -13.27
C VAL A 76 -10.33 26.23 -13.64
N VAL A 77 -10.04 25.63 -14.78
CA VAL A 77 -10.79 24.49 -15.33
C VAL A 77 -9.92 23.26 -15.35
N PHE A 78 -10.46 22.13 -14.90
CA PHE A 78 -9.82 20.82 -14.92
C PHE A 78 -10.31 20.06 -16.15
N ASP A 79 -9.43 19.89 -17.11
CA ASP A 79 -9.70 19.21 -18.37
C ASP A 79 -9.39 17.71 -18.23
N TYR A 80 -10.38 16.89 -18.45
CA TYR A 80 -10.31 15.42 -18.48
C TYR A 80 -10.24 14.87 -19.93
N GLY A 81 -9.70 15.68 -20.84
CA GLY A 81 -9.64 15.41 -22.27
C GLY A 81 -10.88 15.89 -23.01
N ASP A 82 -11.72 16.71 -22.39
CA ASP A 82 -12.99 17.21 -22.90
C ASP A 82 -12.92 18.64 -23.47
N TYR A 83 -11.71 19.22 -23.57
CA TYR A 83 -11.44 20.52 -24.18
C TYR A 83 -10.63 20.37 -25.47
N ASP A 84 -10.99 21.15 -26.51
CA ASP A 84 -10.25 21.21 -27.77
C ASP A 84 -9.19 22.32 -27.70
N LEU A 85 -7.96 21.94 -27.39
CA LEU A 85 -6.83 22.86 -27.31
C LEU A 85 -6.17 23.17 -28.67
N ASP A 86 -6.66 22.58 -29.77
CA ASP A 86 -6.19 22.88 -31.11
C ASP A 86 -6.90 24.12 -31.70
N ASP A 87 -8.12 24.44 -31.23
CA ASP A 87 -8.84 25.65 -31.58
C ASP A 87 -9.06 26.58 -30.37
N LEU A 88 -8.01 27.34 -30.03
CA LEU A 88 -8.02 28.27 -28.89
C LEU A 88 -9.00 29.46 -29.07
N ASN A 89 -9.45 29.76 -30.29
CA ASN A 89 -10.36 30.88 -30.52
C ASN A 89 -11.82 30.53 -30.17
N SER A 90 -12.21 29.28 -30.28
CA SER A 90 -13.54 28.81 -29.88
C SER A 90 -13.57 28.24 -28.46
N LEU A 91 -12.41 28.21 -27.77
CA LEU A 91 -12.30 27.67 -26.44
C LEU A 91 -13.02 28.53 -25.41
N THR A 92 -13.84 27.89 -24.59
CA THR A 92 -14.60 28.51 -23.49
C THR A 92 -14.33 27.77 -22.19
N VAL A 93 -14.87 28.23 -21.07
CA VAL A 93 -14.83 27.55 -19.78
C VAL A 93 -15.71 26.30 -19.71
N GLU A 94 -16.50 26.04 -20.73
CA GLU A 94 -17.36 24.86 -20.82
C GLU A 94 -16.72 23.80 -21.76
N PRO A 95 -16.86 22.50 -21.47
CA PRO A 95 -16.27 21.44 -22.30
C PRO A 95 -16.91 21.44 -23.70
N SER A 96 -16.09 21.11 -24.71
CA SER A 96 -16.49 21.12 -26.14
C SER A 96 -16.61 19.72 -26.74
N ARG A 97 -16.16 18.68 -26.03
CA ARG A 97 -16.19 17.29 -26.49
C ARG A 97 -16.38 16.31 -25.33
N ASP A 98 -16.48 15.01 -25.64
CA ASP A 98 -16.55 13.97 -24.64
C ASP A 98 -15.20 13.82 -23.90
N TRP A 99 -15.26 13.55 -22.60
CA TRP A 99 -14.08 13.31 -21.78
C TRP A 99 -13.50 11.90 -21.98
N LEU A 100 -12.20 11.78 -21.74
CA LEU A 100 -11.46 10.55 -21.99
C LEU A 100 -11.47 9.63 -20.78
N LEU A 101 -11.34 8.33 -21.05
CA LEU A 101 -11.11 7.31 -20.01
C LEU A 101 -9.62 7.18 -19.70
N ARG A 102 -9.32 6.81 -18.46
CA ARG A 102 -8.01 6.31 -18.04
C ARG A 102 -7.88 4.81 -18.34
N GLN A 103 -6.64 4.32 -18.47
CA GLN A 103 -6.40 2.91 -18.77
C GLN A 103 -6.55 2.00 -17.55
N ASP A 104 -6.24 2.51 -16.37
CA ASP A 104 -6.26 1.85 -15.07
C ASP A 104 -7.50 2.28 -14.24
N ALA A 105 -8.70 2.24 -14.83
CA ALA A 105 -9.92 2.52 -14.09
C ALA A 105 -10.01 1.62 -12.84
N PHE A 106 -10.22 2.21 -11.67
CA PHE A 106 -10.21 1.51 -10.38
C PHE A 106 -11.41 1.85 -9.51
N SER A 107 -11.70 1.00 -8.54
CA SER A 107 -12.82 1.16 -7.60
C SER A 107 -12.32 1.21 -6.17
N ASP A 108 -13.06 1.92 -5.31
CA ASP A 108 -12.88 1.99 -3.86
C ASP A 108 -14.24 1.67 -3.20
N TYR A 109 -14.27 0.71 -2.28
CA TYR A 109 -15.48 0.26 -1.61
C TYR A 109 -15.54 0.64 -0.12
N ARG A 110 -14.56 1.38 0.39
CA ARG A 110 -14.51 1.85 1.80
C ARG A 110 -15.72 2.69 2.21
N ALA A 111 -16.42 3.24 1.24
CA ALA A 111 -17.70 3.95 1.45
C ALA A 111 -18.88 3.03 1.82
N GLY A 112 -18.72 1.70 1.74
CA GLY A 112 -19.80 0.72 1.81
C GLY A 112 -20.61 0.64 0.50
N PHE A 113 -20.12 1.25 -0.56
CA PHE A 113 -20.60 1.20 -1.94
C PHE A 113 -19.47 1.55 -2.90
N GLU A 114 -19.66 1.27 -4.17
CA GLU A 114 -18.60 1.52 -5.16
C GLU A 114 -18.44 3.00 -5.49
N VAL A 115 -17.21 3.49 -5.40
CA VAL A 115 -16.77 4.75 -5.98
C VAL A 115 -15.73 4.44 -7.06
N ARG A 116 -16.18 4.44 -8.33
CA ARG A 116 -15.33 4.04 -9.45
C ARG A 116 -14.79 5.25 -10.19
N THR A 117 -13.48 5.29 -10.38
CA THR A 117 -12.75 6.39 -11.03
C THR A 117 -12.36 6.00 -12.45
N HIS A 118 -12.97 6.67 -13.44
CA HIS A 118 -12.73 6.45 -14.86
C HIS A 118 -11.96 7.57 -15.56
N ARG A 119 -11.84 8.75 -14.93
CA ARG A 119 -11.28 9.95 -15.57
C ARG A 119 -9.92 10.31 -15.00
N LEU A 120 -9.09 10.90 -15.87
CA LEU A 120 -7.75 11.37 -15.52
C LEU A 120 -7.64 12.83 -15.98
N CYS A 121 -7.31 13.74 -15.05
CA CYS A 121 -7.09 15.15 -15.39
C CYS A 121 -5.85 15.27 -16.27
N ARG A 122 -5.99 15.88 -17.45
CA ARG A 122 -4.93 15.99 -18.45
C ARG A 122 -4.35 17.40 -18.55
N ASN A 123 -5.19 18.40 -18.28
CA ASN A 123 -4.77 19.78 -18.23
C ASN A 123 -5.47 20.54 -17.12
N ILE A 124 -4.82 21.58 -16.61
CA ILE A 124 -5.42 22.60 -15.75
C ILE A 124 -5.34 23.91 -16.52
N LEU A 125 -6.50 24.44 -16.92
CA LEU A 125 -6.64 25.63 -17.78
C LEU A 125 -7.01 26.83 -16.93
N VAL A 126 -6.35 27.97 -17.15
CA VAL A 126 -6.62 29.20 -16.42
C VAL A 126 -7.18 30.26 -17.41
N PHE A 127 -8.40 30.67 -17.18
CA PHE A 127 -9.09 31.67 -17.97
C PHE A 127 -9.24 33.00 -17.22
N HIS A 128 -9.09 34.09 -17.95
CA HIS A 128 -9.42 35.44 -17.48
C HIS A 128 -10.63 35.99 -18.26
N HIS A 129 -11.54 36.66 -17.55
CA HIS A 129 -12.80 37.14 -18.08
C HIS A 129 -12.81 38.68 -18.19
N PHE A 130 -11.90 39.24 -19.01
CA PHE A 130 -11.77 40.66 -19.27
C PHE A 130 -11.91 40.92 -20.78
N PRO A 131 -13.13 40.87 -21.33
CA PRO A 131 -13.33 40.92 -22.78
C PRO A 131 -12.88 42.24 -23.43
N ALA A 132 -12.92 43.36 -22.71
CA ALA A 132 -12.46 44.65 -23.23
C ALA A 132 -10.94 44.68 -23.43
N GLU A 133 -10.19 44.09 -22.53
CA GLU A 133 -8.72 44.09 -22.53
C GLU A 133 -8.16 42.91 -23.33
N LEU A 134 -8.82 41.76 -23.26
CA LEU A 134 -8.30 40.50 -23.85
C LEU A 134 -8.98 40.14 -25.18
N GLY A 135 -10.05 40.88 -25.57
CA GLY A 135 -10.75 40.71 -26.84
C GLY A 135 -11.51 39.39 -26.98
N GLN A 136 -11.74 38.67 -25.86
CA GLN A 136 -12.51 37.45 -25.79
C GLN A 136 -13.10 37.31 -24.37
N ALA A 137 -14.32 36.77 -24.28
CA ALA A 137 -15.00 36.61 -23.00
C ALA A 137 -14.29 35.65 -22.06
N ASP A 138 -13.82 34.52 -22.62
CA ASP A 138 -13.06 33.47 -21.92
C ASP A 138 -11.68 33.39 -22.53
N ALA A 139 -10.73 34.20 -22.06
CA ALA A 139 -9.38 34.22 -22.59
C ALA A 139 -8.52 33.21 -21.84
N LEU A 140 -8.02 32.15 -22.50
CA LEU A 140 -7.02 31.25 -21.97
C LEU A 140 -5.70 32.01 -21.84
N VAL A 141 -5.13 32.06 -20.63
CA VAL A 141 -3.86 32.76 -20.37
C VAL A 141 -2.75 31.84 -19.93
N ARG A 142 -3.09 30.69 -19.34
CA ARG A 142 -2.13 29.69 -18.88
C ARG A 142 -2.74 28.30 -18.85
N SER A 143 -1.91 27.29 -19.06
CA SER A 143 -2.26 25.90 -18.71
C SER A 143 -1.11 25.19 -18.03
N LEU A 144 -1.43 24.14 -17.27
CA LEU A 144 -0.51 23.10 -16.87
C LEU A 144 -0.92 21.83 -17.63
N ARG A 145 -0.06 21.36 -18.51
CA ARG A 145 -0.24 20.07 -19.20
C ARG A 145 0.31 18.96 -18.31
N LEU A 146 -0.49 17.95 -18.05
CA LEU A 146 -0.13 16.79 -17.24
C LEU A 146 0.12 15.60 -18.19
N ILE A 147 1.37 15.20 -18.32
CA ILE A 147 1.79 14.13 -19.23
C ILE A 147 2.03 12.88 -18.41
N TYR A 148 1.37 11.81 -18.82
CA TYR A 148 1.34 10.55 -18.07
C TYR A 148 1.98 9.41 -18.86
N ASP A 149 2.51 8.45 -18.11
CA ASP A 149 2.79 7.10 -18.56
C ASP A 149 1.64 6.21 -18.07
N GLU A 150 0.71 5.94 -18.96
CA GLU A 150 -0.52 5.21 -18.65
C GLU A 150 -0.35 3.71 -18.92
N SER A 151 -0.69 2.89 -17.93
CA SER A 151 -0.76 1.44 -18.07
C SER A 151 -2.06 0.92 -17.45
N PRO A 152 -2.48 -0.32 -17.73
CA PRO A 152 -3.66 -0.90 -17.11
C PRO A 152 -3.53 -1.17 -15.59
N VAL A 153 -2.30 -1.17 -15.06
CA VAL A 153 -2.02 -1.42 -13.65
C VAL A 153 -1.95 -0.10 -12.87
N LEU A 154 -1.08 0.82 -13.30
CA LEU A 154 -0.83 2.10 -12.65
C LEU A 154 -0.53 3.19 -13.68
N THR A 155 -0.98 4.40 -13.40
CA THR A 155 -0.68 5.59 -14.19
C THR A 155 0.30 6.49 -13.44
N PHE A 156 1.41 6.88 -14.09
CA PHE A 156 2.44 7.75 -13.54
C PHE A 156 2.45 9.11 -14.18
N LEU A 157 2.46 10.17 -13.38
CA LEU A 157 2.68 11.54 -13.87
C LEU A 157 4.16 11.69 -14.26
N ARG A 158 4.43 11.79 -15.57
CA ARG A 158 5.80 11.92 -16.09
C ARG A 158 6.29 13.34 -16.18
N GLN A 159 5.39 14.27 -16.56
CA GLN A 159 5.77 15.65 -16.71
C GLN A 159 4.60 16.59 -16.37
N VAL A 160 4.95 17.75 -15.85
CA VAL A 160 4.07 18.91 -15.76
C VAL A 160 4.67 20.03 -16.56
N GLU A 161 4.00 20.42 -17.65
CA GLU A 161 4.46 21.46 -18.56
C GLU A 161 3.62 22.74 -18.42
N PRO A 162 4.17 23.84 -17.87
CA PRO A 162 3.50 25.14 -17.85
C PRO A 162 3.52 25.78 -19.23
N VAL A 163 2.36 26.21 -19.72
CA VAL A 163 2.19 26.88 -21.02
C VAL A 163 1.52 28.23 -20.82
N GLY A 164 2.07 29.27 -21.42
CA GLY A 164 1.51 30.60 -21.48
C GLY A 164 0.86 30.88 -22.83
N TYR A 165 -0.24 31.60 -22.82
CA TYR A 165 -1.02 31.97 -23.99
C TYR A 165 -1.21 33.48 -24.04
N ARG A 166 -0.87 34.09 -25.16
CA ARG A 166 -1.07 35.52 -25.42
C ARG A 166 -1.87 35.72 -26.69
N ARG A 167 -3.05 36.26 -26.55
CA ARG A 167 -3.86 36.56 -27.73
C ARG A 167 -3.34 37.77 -28.47
N GLN A 168 -3.25 37.66 -29.81
CA GLN A 168 -2.88 38.75 -30.74
C GLN A 168 -3.89 38.79 -31.90
N GLY A 169 -4.89 39.64 -31.79
CA GLY A 169 -6.02 39.66 -32.73
C GLY A 169 -6.82 38.36 -32.69
N ASN A 170 -6.83 37.62 -33.80
CA ASN A 170 -7.51 36.33 -33.92
C ASN A 170 -6.55 35.11 -33.79
N THR A 171 -5.32 35.32 -33.33
CA THR A 171 -4.34 34.25 -33.15
C THR A 171 -3.84 34.25 -31.72
N TYR A 172 -3.25 33.09 -31.30
CA TYR A 172 -2.57 32.97 -30.04
C TYR A 172 -1.07 32.75 -30.27
N GLU A 173 -0.26 33.51 -29.55
CA GLU A 173 1.14 33.18 -29.33
C GLU A 173 1.17 32.21 -28.14
N VAL A 174 1.74 31.03 -28.33
CA VAL A 174 1.82 29.95 -27.33
C VAL A 174 3.26 29.72 -26.98
N GLN A 175 3.60 29.79 -25.70
CA GLN A 175 4.94 29.55 -25.21
C GLN A 175 4.94 28.54 -24.07
N ALA A 176 5.53 27.37 -24.29
CA ALA A 176 5.76 26.39 -23.25
C ALA A 176 7.03 26.75 -22.44
N SER A 177 6.97 26.58 -21.15
CA SER A 177 8.15 26.59 -20.29
C SER A 177 8.76 25.18 -20.23
N PRO A 178 10.07 25.04 -19.92
CA PRO A 178 10.62 23.73 -19.64
C PRO A 178 9.77 22.97 -18.62
N PRO A 179 9.45 21.70 -18.86
CA PRO A 179 8.60 20.92 -17.98
C PRO A 179 9.32 20.57 -16.67
N ILE A 180 8.56 20.15 -15.67
CA ILE A 180 9.10 19.40 -14.53
C ILE A 180 8.86 17.93 -14.86
N SER A 181 9.92 17.12 -14.86
CA SER A 181 9.86 15.69 -15.14
C SER A 181 10.02 14.87 -13.87
N PHE A 182 9.35 13.71 -13.84
CA PHE A 182 9.36 12.77 -12.74
C PHE A 182 9.82 11.40 -13.23
N GLU A 183 10.70 10.75 -12.48
CA GLU A 183 11.14 9.38 -12.72
C GLU A 183 10.78 8.49 -11.54
N TYR A 184 10.33 7.28 -11.83
CA TYR A 184 9.89 6.30 -10.84
C TYR A 184 10.69 5.03 -10.93
N SER A 185 10.83 4.33 -9.78
CA SER A 185 11.42 3.00 -9.75
C SER A 185 10.60 2.03 -10.60
N GLN A 186 11.30 1.29 -11.45
CA GLN A 186 10.66 0.36 -12.37
C GLN A 186 10.40 -0.98 -11.68
N TYR A 187 9.40 -1.70 -12.17
CA TYR A 187 9.11 -3.07 -11.79
C TYR A 187 9.60 -4.03 -12.87
N GLU A 188 10.53 -4.90 -12.51
CA GLU A 188 11.11 -5.90 -13.41
C GLU A 188 11.08 -7.27 -12.73
N PRO A 189 9.99 -8.06 -12.89
CA PRO A 189 9.83 -9.31 -12.17
C PRO A 189 10.74 -10.46 -12.64
N ILE A 190 11.38 -10.30 -13.79
CA ILE A 190 12.22 -11.33 -14.44
C ILE A 190 13.69 -10.95 -14.31
N GLY A 191 14.57 -11.98 -14.35
CA GLY A 191 16.01 -11.76 -14.34
C GLY A 191 16.65 -11.85 -12.96
N HIS A 192 15.85 -12.03 -11.91
CA HIS A 192 16.35 -12.28 -10.57
C HIS A 192 16.68 -13.77 -10.36
N SER A 193 17.45 -14.06 -9.34
CA SER A 193 17.82 -15.42 -8.95
C SER A 193 17.25 -15.77 -7.58
N PHE A 194 16.97 -17.06 -7.39
CA PHE A 194 16.64 -17.58 -6.07
C PHE A 194 17.82 -17.40 -5.11
N GLN A 195 17.55 -16.84 -3.95
CA GLN A 195 18.51 -16.61 -2.88
C GLN A 195 18.25 -17.57 -1.71
N PRO A 196 19.29 -18.04 -0.99
CA PRO A 196 19.07 -18.94 0.13
C PRO A 196 18.49 -18.23 1.34
N LEU A 197 17.59 -18.89 2.07
CA LEU A 197 17.28 -18.55 3.45
C LEU A 197 18.34 -19.19 4.34
N GLN A 198 18.89 -18.44 5.30
CA GLN A 198 19.99 -18.88 6.13
C GLN A 198 19.79 -18.50 7.60
N THR A 199 20.14 -19.39 8.50
CA THR A 199 20.19 -19.17 9.94
C THR A 199 21.63 -19.13 10.43
N GLU A 200 21.95 -18.22 11.33
CA GLU A 200 23.25 -18.12 11.97
C GLU A 200 23.36 -19.20 13.06
N SER A 201 24.50 -19.90 13.11
CA SER A 201 24.84 -20.84 14.17
C SER A 201 25.70 -20.16 15.24
N PRO A 202 25.74 -20.71 16.47
CA PRO A 202 26.70 -20.29 17.50
C PRO A 202 28.13 -20.43 16.96
N GLY A 203 28.78 -19.33 16.61
CA GLY A 203 30.07 -19.29 15.95
C GLY A 203 30.10 -18.59 14.61
N GLY A 204 28.99 -17.94 14.24
CA GLY A 204 28.91 -16.99 13.11
C GLY A 204 28.85 -17.66 11.72
N ARG A 205 28.54 -18.96 11.64
CA ARG A 205 28.35 -19.65 10.36
C ARG A 205 26.87 -19.65 10.00
N TYR A 206 26.59 -19.40 8.73
CA TYR A 206 25.23 -19.48 8.18
C TYR A 206 24.94 -20.85 7.60
N ASN A 207 23.79 -21.42 7.93
CA ASN A 207 23.31 -22.72 7.48
C ASN A 207 21.87 -22.63 6.99
N SER A 208 21.43 -23.63 6.22
CA SER A 208 20.01 -23.75 5.89
C SER A 208 19.18 -23.99 7.15
N PRO A 209 17.96 -23.45 7.25
CA PRO A 209 17.02 -23.77 8.32
C PRO A 209 16.86 -25.27 8.52
N PRO A 210 16.69 -25.76 9.76
CA PRO A 210 16.85 -27.20 10.07
C PRO A 210 15.67 -28.08 9.67
N LEU A 211 14.48 -27.50 9.38
CA LEU A 211 13.27 -28.26 9.03
C LEU A 211 12.57 -27.67 7.80
N PRO A 212 11.70 -28.46 7.13
CA PRO A 212 10.80 -27.92 6.11
C PRO A 212 9.91 -26.78 6.67
N LEU A 213 9.62 -25.78 5.85
CA LEU A 213 8.70 -24.69 6.19
C LEU A 213 7.25 -25.16 5.92
N ASP A 214 6.74 -26.09 6.72
CA ASP A 214 5.47 -26.79 6.49
C ASP A 214 4.38 -26.47 7.53
N ALA A 215 4.59 -25.46 8.35
CA ALA A 215 3.72 -25.05 9.46
C ALA A 215 3.53 -26.11 10.57
N SER A 216 4.08 -27.32 10.41
CA SER A 216 3.98 -28.38 11.44
C SER A 216 5.11 -28.34 12.46
N GLY A 217 6.26 -27.77 12.10
CA GLY A 217 7.41 -27.68 12.99
C GLY A 217 8.28 -26.44 12.74
N GLN A 218 8.15 -25.80 11.56
CA GLN A 218 8.88 -24.59 11.24
C GLN A 218 8.06 -23.69 10.31
N GLN A 219 7.98 -22.40 10.62
CA GLN A 219 7.22 -21.44 9.82
C GLN A 219 7.83 -20.04 9.86
N LEU A 220 7.55 -19.27 8.81
CA LEU A 220 7.82 -17.85 8.76
C LEU A 220 6.69 -17.09 9.48
N ILE A 221 7.05 -16.29 10.48
CA ILE A 221 6.08 -15.51 11.27
C ILE A 221 6.74 -14.26 11.86
N ASP A 222 6.01 -13.17 11.88
CA ASP A 222 6.37 -12.00 12.68
C ASP A 222 5.86 -12.18 14.12
N LEU A 223 6.70 -12.75 14.98
CA LEU A 223 6.33 -13.07 16.37
C LEU A 223 6.22 -11.85 17.26
N TYR A 224 6.91 -10.76 16.93
CA TYR A 224 7.00 -9.60 17.80
C TYR A 224 6.34 -8.34 17.23
N GLY A 225 5.74 -8.42 16.04
CA GLY A 225 5.13 -7.28 15.36
C GLY A 225 6.15 -6.27 14.86
N GLU A 226 7.21 -6.80 14.25
CA GLU A 226 8.39 -6.05 13.78
C GLU A 226 8.25 -5.57 12.32
N GLY A 227 7.17 -6.01 11.63
CA GLY A 227 6.94 -5.74 10.22
C GLY A 227 7.83 -6.54 9.27
N ILE A 228 8.57 -7.51 9.80
CA ILE A 228 9.39 -8.45 9.02
C ILE A 228 9.30 -9.85 9.64
N VAL A 229 9.19 -10.88 8.81
CA VAL A 229 9.00 -12.24 9.27
C VAL A 229 10.31 -12.84 9.79
N GLY A 230 10.25 -13.40 11.01
CA GLY A 230 11.27 -14.28 11.55
C GLY A 230 10.96 -15.74 11.26
N LEU A 231 11.81 -16.64 11.75
CA LEU A 231 11.66 -18.06 11.59
C LEU A 231 11.35 -18.71 12.96
N PHE A 232 10.16 -19.27 13.08
CA PHE A 232 9.74 -19.99 14.29
C PHE A 232 9.93 -21.48 14.08
N TYR A 233 10.53 -22.13 15.08
CA TYR A 233 10.74 -23.58 15.14
C TYR A 233 10.09 -24.12 16.41
N ASP A 234 9.28 -25.18 16.27
CA ASP A 234 8.68 -25.88 17.39
C ASP A 234 8.66 -27.39 17.15
N ARG A 235 9.46 -28.09 17.87
CA ARG A 235 9.53 -29.57 17.80
C ARG A 235 9.96 -30.17 19.11
N GLU A 236 9.35 -31.30 19.48
CA GLU A 236 9.72 -32.12 20.62
C GLU A 236 9.81 -31.37 21.95
N GLY A 237 8.95 -30.33 22.12
CA GLY A 237 8.92 -29.48 23.31
C GLY A 237 9.99 -28.41 23.36
N THR A 238 10.68 -28.18 22.25
CA THR A 238 11.64 -27.09 22.11
C THR A 238 11.10 -26.07 21.12
N SER A 239 10.87 -24.84 21.60
CA SER A 239 10.45 -23.71 20.75
C SER A 239 11.62 -22.73 20.63
N LEU A 240 11.99 -22.42 19.40
CA LEU A 240 13.06 -21.45 19.05
C LEU A 240 12.50 -20.37 18.13
N TYR A 241 13.02 -19.18 18.26
CA TYR A 241 12.77 -18.10 17.32
C TYR A 241 14.09 -17.55 16.79
N TYR A 242 14.20 -17.51 15.47
CA TYR A 242 15.33 -16.92 14.76
C TYR A 242 14.90 -15.54 14.29
N ARG A 243 15.46 -14.49 14.89
CA ARG A 243 15.13 -13.12 14.52
C ARG A 243 15.58 -12.79 13.11
N PRO A 244 14.79 -12.02 12.35
CA PRO A 244 15.20 -11.58 11.03
C PRO A 244 16.39 -10.60 11.15
N GLN A 245 17.32 -10.71 10.21
CA GLN A 245 18.44 -9.78 10.04
C GLN A 245 18.34 -9.02 8.70
N GLY A 246 17.24 -9.24 7.95
CA GLY A 246 17.05 -8.78 6.59
C GLY A 246 17.65 -9.72 5.54
N ASN A 247 17.29 -9.52 4.27
CA ASN A 247 17.83 -10.23 3.12
C ASN A 247 17.81 -11.78 3.20
N GLY A 248 16.80 -12.35 3.89
CA GLY A 248 16.67 -13.81 4.05
C GLY A 248 17.65 -14.43 5.02
N THR A 249 18.31 -13.62 5.83
CA THR A 249 19.20 -14.09 6.92
C THR A 249 18.52 -13.93 8.27
N TYR A 250 18.77 -14.88 9.15
CA TYR A 250 18.21 -14.96 10.49
C TYR A 250 19.32 -15.19 11.50
N GLY A 251 19.20 -14.57 12.66
CA GLY A 251 20.16 -14.70 13.75
C GLY A 251 20.17 -16.10 14.37
N VAL A 252 20.96 -16.27 15.43
CA VAL A 252 21.00 -17.50 16.21
C VAL A 252 19.64 -17.77 16.85
N GLY A 253 19.20 -19.04 16.81
CA GLY A 253 17.93 -19.46 17.40
C GLY A 253 17.89 -19.18 18.90
N GLN A 254 16.91 -18.40 19.32
CA GLN A 254 16.67 -18.04 20.72
C GLN A 254 15.61 -18.96 21.30
N LEU A 255 15.93 -19.59 22.43
CA LEU A 255 15.00 -20.47 23.13
C LEU A 255 13.84 -19.63 23.69
N LEU A 256 12.61 -20.13 23.51
CA LEU A 256 11.38 -19.57 24.07
C LEU A 256 10.89 -20.50 25.20
N PRO A 257 11.45 -20.44 26.42
CA PRO A 257 11.22 -21.44 27.46
C PRO A 257 9.80 -21.50 28.01
N ALA A 258 9.07 -20.40 27.91
CA ALA A 258 7.70 -20.28 28.39
C ALA A 258 6.68 -20.21 27.25
N PHE A 259 7.07 -20.63 26.03
CA PHE A 259 6.15 -20.57 24.89
C PHE A 259 4.97 -21.53 25.13
N PRO A 260 3.72 -21.06 24.99
CA PRO A 260 2.56 -21.89 25.22
C PRO A 260 2.37 -22.91 24.11
N ILE A 261 2.71 -24.17 24.39
CA ILE A 261 2.55 -25.30 23.49
C ILE A 261 1.23 -26.00 23.81
N GLU A 262 0.32 -26.02 22.85
CA GLU A 262 -0.87 -26.86 22.91
C GLU A 262 -0.57 -28.15 22.11
N ARG A 263 -0.47 -29.29 22.79
CA ARG A 263 -0.23 -30.58 22.13
C ARG A 263 -1.37 -30.91 21.18
N ASN A 264 -1.08 -31.31 19.96
CA ASN A 264 -1.98 -31.72 18.88
C ASN A 264 -2.68 -30.59 18.09
N GLN A 265 -2.05 -29.42 17.94
CA GLN A 265 -2.60 -28.35 17.09
C GLN A 265 -1.64 -27.98 15.96
N THR A 266 -2.22 -27.70 14.78
CA THR A 266 -1.63 -26.73 13.86
C THR A 266 -1.38 -25.44 14.61
N LEU A 267 -0.19 -24.89 14.49
CA LEU A 267 0.21 -23.68 15.21
C LEU A 267 -0.88 -22.60 15.10
N PRO A 268 -1.29 -22.04 16.23
CA PRO A 268 -2.34 -21.02 16.23
C PRO A 268 -1.92 -19.80 15.44
N THR A 269 -2.89 -19.06 14.94
CA THR A 269 -2.62 -17.82 14.20
C THR A 269 -2.12 -16.76 15.16
N TYR A 270 -0.83 -16.43 15.07
CA TYR A 270 -0.26 -15.32 15.83
C TYR A 270 -0.74 -13.99 15.26
N ARG A 271 -1.05 -13.05 16.15
CA ARG A 271 -1.43 -11.70 15.74
C ARG A 271 -0.95 -10.68 16.76
N VAL A 272 -0.41 -9.59 16.25
CA VAL A 272 -0.26 -8.36 17.01
C VAL A 272 -1.66 -7.73 17.08
N THR A 273 -2.23 -7.62 18.29
CA THR A 273 -3.65 -7.24 18.43
C THR A 273 -3.89 -5.85 18.98
N ASP A 274 -2.87 -5.24 19.61
CA ASP A 274 -3.03 -3.94 20.26
C ASP A 274 -1.83 -3.00 20.09
N GLY A 275 -1.00 -3.27 19.08
CA GLY A 275 0.21 -2.48 18.80
C GLY A 275 1.35 -2.68 19.79
N THR A 276 1.08 -3.27 20.95
CA THR A 276 2.08 -3.34 22.02
C THR A 276 2.54 -4.75 22.34
N ARG A 277 1.68 -5.75 22.13
CA ARG A 277 1.97 -7.12 22.54
C ARG A 277 1.40 -8.17 21.61
N THR A 278 2.18 -9.20 21.38
CA THR A 278 1.77 -10.38 20.64
C THR A 278 0.81 -11.23 21.46
N ARG A 279 -0.17 -11.76 20.80
CA ARG A 279 -1.16 -12.66 21.37
C ARG A 279 -1.30 -13.91 20.53
N LEU A 280 -1.41 -15.04 21.23
CA LEU A 280 -1.60 -16.35 20.66
C LEU A 280 -3.03 -16.80 20.91
N ASP A 281 -3.84 -16.83 19.88
CA ASP A 281 -5.22 -17.30 19.98
C ASP A 281 -5.31 -18.81 19.83
N VAL A 282 -6.08 -19.44 20.71
CA VAL A 282 -6.30 -20.88 20.73
C VAL A 282 -7.72 -21.20 20.29
N ARG A 283 -7.83 -22.05 19.27
CA ARG A 283 -9.10 -22.57 18.73
C ARG A 283 -9.08 -24.08 18.76
N THR A 284 -9.48 -24.71 19.86
CA THR A 284 -9.62 -26.17 19.89
C THR A 284 -10.90 -26.60 20.54
N GLY A 285 -11.37 -27.78 20.17
CA GLY A 285 -12.62 -28.36 20.62
C GLY A 285 -12.82 -28.29 22.14
N GLY A 286 -13.52 -27.25 22.61
CA GLY A 286 -13.81 -26.99 24.00
C GLY A 286 -12.97 -25.91 24.68
N ARG A 287 -11.91 -25.38 24.04
CA ARG A 287 -11.11 -24.26 24.58
C ARG A 287 -11.01 -23.13 23.56
N SER A 288 -11.53 -21.97 23.91
CA SER A 288 -11.37 -20.71 23.16
C SER A 288 -10.78 -19.67 24.09
N GLY A 289 -9.67 -19.07 23.70
CA GLY A 289 -8.97 -18.10 24.53
C GLY A 289 -7.64 -17.69 23.91
N HIS A 290 -6.82 -17.07 24.70
CA HIS A 290 -5.50 -16.60 24.23
C HIS A 290 -4.43 -16.67 25.32
N TYR A 291 -3.21 -16.66 24.85
CA TYR A 291 -2.01 -16.34 25.64
C TYR A 291 -1.53 -14.95 25.22
N ARG A 292 -1.12 -14.14 26.18
CA ARG A 292 -0.59 -12.80 25.93
C ARG A 292 0.90 -12.76 26.30
N GLN A 293 1.71 -12.25 25.39
CA GLN A 293 3.12 -12.04 25.66
C GLN A 293 3.31 -10.87 26.65
N THR A 294 4.07 -11.09 27.73
CA THR A 294 4.39 -10.08 28.74
C THR A 294 5.77 -9.46 28.53
N SER A 295 6.70 -10.25 28.04
CA SER A 295 8.00 -9.83 27.56
C SER A 295 8.42 -10.79 26.44
N GLU A 296 9.55 -10.54 25.78
CA GLU A 296 10.04 -11.41 24.70
C GLU A 296 10.18 -12.89 25.11
N GLN A 297 10.39 -13.17 26.39
CA GLN A 297 10.61 -14.52 26.90
C GLN A 297 9.50 -15.05 27.82
N SER A 298 8.44 -14.26 28.05
CA SER A 298 7.41 -14.63 29.01
C SER A 298 5.99 -14.39 28.49
N TRP A 299 5.08 -15.27 28.90
CA TRP A 299 3.68 -15.29 28.52
C TRP A 299 2.79 -15.33 29.76
N GLN A 300 1.66 -14.67 29.70
CA GLN A 300 0.60 -14.88 30.70
C GLN A 300 0.02 -16.29 30.56
N SER A 301 -0.55 -16.82 31.64
CA SER A 301 -1.33 -18.03 31.59
C SER A 301 -2.54 -17.86 30.66
N PHE A 302 -3.06 -18.98 30.15
CA PHE A 302 -4.23 -19.00 29.27
C PHE A 302 -5.38 -18.17 29.84
N GLN A 303 -5.90 -17.29 29.02
CA GLN A 303 -7.07 -16.47 29.31
C GLN A 303 -8.23 -16.91 28.40
N PRO A 304 -9.34 -17.45 28.95
CA PRO A 304 -10.48 -17.82 28.15
C PRO A 304 -11.17 -16.57 27.58
N PHE A 305 -11.66 -16.65 26.33
CA PHE A 305 -12.51 -15.61 25.79
C PHE A 305 -13.84 -15.56 26.56
N ARG A 306 -14.32 -14.36 26.82
CA ARG A 306 -15.66 -14.14 27.43
C ARG A 306 -16.75 -14.27 26.37
N GLY A 307 -16.46 -13.94 25.12
CA GLY A 307 -17.35 -14.09 23.98
C GLY A 307 -16.64 -14.84 22.85
N SER A 308 -17.24 -15.88 22.33
CA SER A 308 -16.80 -16.60 21.14
C SER A 308 -17.99 -17.36 20.54
N PRO A 309 -17.96 -17.64 19.24
CA PRO A 309 -18.94 -18.56 18.64
C PRO A 309 -18.96 -19.90 19.41
N THR A 310 -20.13 -20.48 19.57
CA THR A 310 -20.29 -21.78 20.24
C THR A 310 -19.50 -22.92 19.57
N ASP A 311 -19.26 -22.78 18.27
CA ASP A 311 -18.47 -23.71 17.45
C ASP A 311 -17.20 -23.02 16.94
N TYR A 312 -16.41 -22.43 17.85
CA TYR A 312 -15.20 -21.66 17.52
C TYR A 312 -14.15 -22.46 16.75
N GLY A 313 -14.13 -23.78 16.90
CA GLY A 313 -13.25 -24.70 16.20
C GLY A 313 -13.75 -25.13 14.81
N ASN A 314 -14.90 -24.65 14.33
CA ASN A 314 -15.46 -25.02 13.04
C ASN A 314 -14.50 -24.60 11.90
N PRO A 315 -14.05 -25.53 11.05
CA PRO A 315 -13.15 -25.23 9.93
C PRO A 315 -13.79 -24.35 8.85
N ALA A 316 -15.11 -24.19 8.84
CA ALA A 316 -15.82 -23.28 7.93
C ALA A 316 -15.66 -21.79 8.30
N PHE A 317 -15.11 -21.49 9.48
CA PHE A 317 -14.79 -20.12 9.82
C PHE A 317 -13.56 -19.65 9.02
N GLU A 318 -13.74 -18.58 8.29
CA GLU A 318 -12.67 -17.81 7.69
C GLU A 318 -12.31 -16.63 8.56
N SER A 319 -11.07 -16.15 8.50
CA SER A 319 -10.61 -15.08 9.36
C SER A 319 -9.88 -14.01 8.55
N THR A 320 -10.49 -12.83 8.53
CA THR A 320 -9.92 -11.61 7.93
C THR A 320 -10.56 -10.38 8.59
N ASP A 321 -9.95 -9.21 8.43
CA ASP A 321 -10.54 -7.94 8.85
C ASP A 321 -11.62 -7.52 7.84
N VAL A 322 -12.89 -7.67 8.20
CA VAL A 322 -14.02 -7.21 7.39
C VAL A 322 -14.77 -6.05 8.00
N THR A 323 -14.54 -5.76 9.28
CA THR A 323 -15.04 -4.53 9.91
C THR A 323 -14.12 -3.37 9.60
N GLY A 324 -12.92 -3.69 9.14
CA GLY A 324 -11.87 -2.77 8.80
C GLY A 324 -11.25 -2.14 10.05
N ASP A 325 -11.23 -2.76 11.23
CA ASP A 325 -10.67 -2.24 12.49
C ASP A 325 -9.22 -2.70 12.74
N GLY A 326 -8.55 -3.23 11.71
CA GLY A 326 -7.19 -3.75 11.78
C GLY A 326 -7.08 -5.07 12.54
N ARG A 327 -8.20 -5.65 12.98
CA ARG A 327 -8.25 -6.93 13.66
C ARG A 327 -8.94 -7.96 12.80
N ALA A 328 -8.48 -9.18 12.83
CA ALA A 328 -9.18 -10.19 12.07
C ALA A 328 -10.41 -10.69 12.80
N ASP A 329 -11.52 -10.52 12.15
CA ASP A 329 -12.82 -11.05 12.50
C ASP A 329 -12.94 -12.52 12.12
N LEU A 330 -14.01 -13.17 12.58
CA LEU A 330 -14.40 -14.48 12.09
C LEU A 330 -15.63 -14.35 11.19
N LEU A 331 -15.56 -14.96 10.02
CA LEU A 331 -16.68 -15.00 9.08
C LEU A 331 -17.20 -16.41 8.95
N LEU A 332 -18.50 -16.54 8.89
CA LEU A 332 -19.20 -17.78 8.52
C LEU A 332 -20.17 -17.49 7.37
N PHE A 333 -19.89 -18.10 6.22
CA PHE A 333 -20.74 -18.00 5.05
C PHE A 333 -21.83 -19.08 5.11
N GLU A 334 -23.08 -18.67 5.31
CA GLU A 334 -24.26 -19.56 5.33
C GLU A 334 -25.06 -19.43 4.02
N ALA A 335 -26.06 -20.28 3.86
CA ALA A 335 -26.84 -20.34 2.61
C ALA A 335 -27.56 -19.03 2.25
N ASP A 336 -28.01 -18.27 3.23
CA ASP A 336 -28.83 -17.06 3.08
C ASP A 336 -28.18 -15.80 3.67
N ARG A 337 -27.11 -15.96 4.42
CA ARG A 337 -26.47 -14.86 5.18
C ARG A 337 -24.98 -15.03 5.37
N VAL A 338 -24.30 -13.96 5.75
CA VAL A 338 -22.94 -13.94 6.25
C VAL A 338 -22.99 -13.51 7.72
N LYS A 339 -22.39 -14.29 8.59
CA LYS A 339 -22.21 -13.92 9.99
C LYS A 339 -20.77 -13.45 10.20
N VAL A 340 -20.64 -12.26 10.74
CA VAL A 340 -19.35 -11.70 11.15
C VAL A 340 -19.34 -11.62 12.67
N TYR A 341 -18.33 -12.20 13.26
CA TYR A 341 -18.05 -12.08 14.67
C TYR A 341 -16.89 -11.10 14.85
N PRO A 342 -17.18 -9.81 15.10
CA PRO A 342 -16.15 -8.79 15.23
C PRO A 342 -15.20 -9.12 16.37
N ARG A 343 -13.94 -8.82 16.17
CA ARG A 343 -12.94 -9.06 17.20
C ARG A 343 -13.03 -8.00 18.29
N ALA A 344 -13.57 -8.37 19.45
CA ALA A 344 -13.40 -7.59 20.67
C ALA A 344 -11.92 -7.65 21.11
N THR A 345 -11.43 -6.67 21.84
CA THR A 345 -10.04 -6.60 22.32
C THR A 345 -9.57 -7.92 22.96
N ASP A 346 -9.36 -7.98 24.27
CA ASP A 346 -8.93 -9.20 25.00
C ASP A 346 -10.08 -10.14 25.33
N MET A 347 -11.31 -9.78 25.01
CA MET A 347 -12.53 -10.46 25.42
C MET A 347 -12.99 -11.55 24.45
N GLY A 348 -12.34 -11.68 23.28
CA GLY A 348 -12.71 -12.63 22.24
C GLY A 348 -13.47 -11.97 21.10
N HIS A 349 -14.69 -12.40 20.84
CA HIS A 349 -15.50 -11.89 19.74
C HIS A 349 -16.83 -11.34 20.29
N GLU A 350 -17.34 -10.33 19.64
CA GLU A 350 -18.65 -9.76 19.92
C GLU A 350 -19.79 -10.67 19.42
N ALA A 351 -21.02 -10.27 19.72
CA ALA A 351 -22.18 -10.90 19.13
C ALA A 351 -22.14 -10.78 17.60
N PRO A 352 -22.59 -11.79 16.86
CA PRO A 352 -22.47 -11.77 15.41
C PRO A 352 -23.30 -10.67 14.77
N ILE A 353 -22.70 -9.92 13.90
CA ILE A 353 -23.38 -9.08 12.92
C ILE A 353 -23.83 -10.02 11.80
N THR A 354 -25.07 -9.89 11.36
CA THR A 354 -25.62 -10.73 10.30
C THR A 354 -25.99 -9.87 9.11
N ALA A 355 -25.31 -10.08 7.99
CA ALA A 355 -25.61 -9.46 6.72
C ALA A 355 -26.39 -10.48 5.82
N LEU A 356 -27.23 -9.96 4.94
CA LEU A 356 -27.84 -10.81 3.90
C LEU A 356 -26.77 -11.21 2.89
N ARG A 357 -26.82 -12.46 2.45
CA ARG A 357 -25.90 -12.94 1.44
C ARG A 357 -26.14 -12.20 0.12
N ALA A 358 -25.08 -11.62 -0.46
CA ALA A 358 -25.15 -11.01 -1.78
C ALA A 358 -25.54 -12.04 -2.86
N PRO A 359 -26.19 -11.63 -3.95
CA PRO A 359 -26.52 -12.51 -5.04
C PRO A 359 -25.28 -13.26 -5.57
N GLN A 360 -25.39 -14.56 -5.73
CA GLN A 360 -24.34 -15.45 -6.25
C GLN A 360 -23.05 -15.52 -5.41
N LEU A 361 -23.00 -14.90 -4.23
CA LEU A 361 -21.83 -14.99 -3.33
C LEU A 361 -21.53 -16.47 -3.04
N PRO A 362 -20.32 -16.99 -3.34
CA PRO A 362 -20.03 -18.41 -3.20
C PRO A 362 -19.83 -18.79 -1.74
N ILE A 363 -20.34 -19.96 -1.38
CA ILE A 363 -20.06 -20.62 -0.11
C ILE A 363 -19.26 -21.90 -0.38
N GLN A 364 -18.45 -22.29 0.60
CA GLN A 364 -17.73 -23.56 0.53
C GLN A 364 -18.77 -24.69 0.51
N THR A 365 -18.89 -25.39 -0.61
CA THR A 365 -19.74 -26.57 -0.72
C THR A 365 -18.88 -27.76 -1.15
N GLU A 366 -19.22 -28.95 -0.70
CA GLU A 366 -18.57 -30.20 -1.13
C GLU A 366 -18.86 -30.56 -2.60
N SER A 367 -19.35 -29.61 -3.39
CA SER A 367 -19.67 -29.81 -4.80
C SER A 367 -18.38 -30.02 -5.59
N GLY A 368 -18.16 -31.17 -6.17
CA GLY A 368 -16.99 -31.65 -6.89
C GLY A 368 -16.55 -30.86 -8.14
N ARG A 369 -16.77 -29.55 -8.17
CA ARG A 369 -16.17 -28.64 -9.15
C ARG A 369 -14.84 -28.16 -8.58
N ALA A 370 -13.78 -28.22 -9.39
CA ALA A 370 -12.49 -27.67 -9.05
C ALA A 370 -12.58 -26.14 -9.03
N GLU A 371 -12.79 -25.57 -7.84
CA GLU A 371 -12.78 -24.13 -7.59
C GLU A 371 -11.98 -23.81 -6.33
N VAL A 372 -11.44 -22.61 -6.28
CA VAL A 372 -10.74 -22.06 -5.11
C VAL A 372 -11.50 -20.84 -4.64
N LEU A 373 -11.82 -20.79 -3.35
CA LEU A 373 -12.48 -19.66 -2.70
C LEU A 373 -11.51 -19.09 -1.66
N VAL A 374 -11.26 -17.78 -1.75
CA VAL A 374 -10.37 -17.06 -0.84
C VAL A 374 -10.93 -15.67 -0.51
N LEU A 375 -10.37 -15.06 0.53
CA LEU A 375 -10.56 -13.65 0.88
C LEU A 375 -9.24 -12.92 0.62
N VAL A 376 -9.23 -11.98 -0.32
CA VAL A 376 -8.05 -11.20 -0.68
C VAL A 376 -8.47 -9.90 -1.37
N ASP A 377 -7.67 -8.85 -1.23
CA ASP A 377 -7.93 -7.54 -1.85
C ASP A 377 -7.63 -7.58 -3.36
N MET A 378 -8.67 -7.50 -4.18
CA MET A 378 -8.56 -7.51 -5.65
C MET A 378 -8.52 -6.12 -6.27
N VAL A 379 -8.88 -5.09 -5.52
CA VAL A 379 -9.04 -3.72 -6.04
C VAL A 379 -8.04 -2.73 -5.48
N GLY A 380 -7.32 -3.09 -4.41
CA GLY A 380 -6.27 -2.26 -3.78
C GLY A 380 -6.83 -1.22 -2.81
N ASP A 381 -8.04 -1.42 -2.28
CA ASP A 381 -8.66 -0.49 -1.32
C ASP A 381 -8.43 -0.89 0.16
N GLY A 382 -7.71 -2.00 0.40
CA GLY A 382 -7.38 -2.51 1.73
C GLY A 382 -8.45 -3.40 2.33
N LEU A 383 -9.55 -3.69 1.61
CA LEU A 383 -10.60 -4.59 2.05
C LEU A 383 -10.48 -5.95 1.35
N SER A 384 -10.60 -7.04 2.12
CA SER A 384 -10.53 -8.39 1.54
C SER A 384 -11.84 -8.78 0.85
N ASP A 385 -11.80 -8.93 -0.46
CA ASP A 385 -12.91 -9.36 -1.30
C ASP A 385 -13.10 -10.87 -1.24
N ARG A 386 -14.33 -11.36 -1.49
CA ARG A 386 -14.59 -12.79 -1.69
C ARG A 386 -14.27 -13.17 -3.12
N VAL A 387 -13.26 -13.99 -3.34
CA VAL A 387 -12.78 -14.37 -4.69
C VAL A 387 -13.06 -15.83 -4.98
N ARG A 388 -13.57 -16.11 -6.17
CA ARG A 388 -13.72 -17.45 -6.73
C ARG A 388 -12.85 -17.59 -7.97
N VAL A 389 -11.96 -18.57 -7.96
CA VAL A 389 -11.13 -18.94 -9.11
C VAL A 389 -11.58 -20.30 -9.64
N ARG A 390 -11.86 -20.34 -10.92
CA ARG A 390 -12.09 -21.55 -11.72
C ARG A 390 -11.19 -21.54 -12.94
N ASN A 391 -11.07 -22.65 -13.63
CA ASN A 391 -10.33 -22.67 -14.89
C ASN A 391 -11.02 -21.77 -15.94
N GLY A 392 -10.34 -20.71 -16.34
CA GLY A 392 -10.84 -19.71 -17.30
C GLY A 392 -11.87 -18.72 -16.74
N GLU A 393 -12.08 -18.67 -15.42
CA GLU A 393 -13.00 -17.72 -14.78
C GLU A 393 -12.45 -17.27 -13.44
N VAL A 394 -12.34 -15.96 -13.23
CA VAL A 394 -12.09 -15.34 -11.92
C VAL A 394 -13.20 -14.32 -11.69
N THR A 395 -13.89 -14.47 -10.56
CA THR A 395 -14.98 -13.58 -10.14
C THR A 395 -14.74 -13.16 -8.70
N TYR A 396 -14.90 -11.89 -8.38
CA TYR A 396 -14.86 -11.43 -7.01
C TYR A 396 -16.11 -10.65 -6.62
N TRP A 397 -16.44 -10.67 -5.34
CA TRP A 397 -17.50 -9.90 -4.70
C TRP A 397 -16.82 -8.90 -3.77
N PRO A 398 -16.90 -7.60 -4.10
CA PRO A 398 -16.25 -6.55 -3.31
C PRO A 398 -16.75 -6.54 -1.86
N ASN A 399 -15.84 -6.35 -0.93
CA ASN A 399 -16.17 -6.20 0.47
C ASN A 399 -16.69 -4.77 0.74
N LEU A 400 -17.92 -4.65 1.22
CA LEU A 400 -18.58 -3.38 1.59
C LEU A 400 -18.53 -3.10 3.09
N GLY A 401 -17.79 -3.91 3.84
CA GLY A 401 -17.73 -3.85 5.30
C GLY A 401 -18.84 -4.61 6.03
N TYR A 402 -18.54 -5.02 7.25
CA TYR A 402 -19.49 -5.66 8.19
C TYR A 402 -20.20 -6.90 7.62
N GLY A 403 -19.53 -7.67 6.75
CA GLY A 403 -20.07 -8.88 6.11
C GLY A 403 -20.97 -8.62 4.90
N ASN A 404 -21.14 -7.39 4.50
CA ASN A 404 -21.81 -7.05 3.26
C ASN A 404 -20.81 -7.20 2.08
N PHE A 405 -21.28 -7.81 1.01
CA PHE A 405 -20.52 -7.95 -0.22
C PHE A 405 -21.32 -7.35 -1.38
N GLY A 406 -20.63 -6.75 -2.33
CA GLY A 406 -21.23 -6.12 -3.51
C GLY A 406 -21.66 -7.15 -4.58
N SER A 407 -22.06 -6.62 -5.73
CA SER A 407 -22.34 -7.42 -6.92
C SER A 407 -21.08 -8.10 -7.44
N PRO A 408 -21.21 -9.30 -8.06
CA PRO A 408 -20.06 -10.00 -8.62
C PRO A 408 -19.43 -9.22 -9.77
N VAL A 409 -18.11 -9.15 -9.77
CA VAL A 409 -17.29 -8.62 -10.85
C VAL A 409 -16.54 -9.77 -11.50
N VAL A 410 -16.74 -9.98 -12.79
CA VAL A 410 -16.04 -11.00 -13.57
C VAL A 410 -14.81 -10.36 -14.21
N MET A 411 -13.62 -10.85 -13.87
CA MET A 411 -12.39 -10.35 -14.45
C MET A 411 -12.16 -10.86 -15.86
N ALA A 412 -11.74 -9.98 -16.76
CA ALA A 412 -11.37 -10.40 -18.11
C ALA A 412 -10.00 -11.11 -18.11
N ASN A 413 -9.71 -11.85 -19.17
CA ASN A 413 -8.45 -12.58 -19.36
C ASN A 413 -8.11 -13.55 -18.23
N ALA A 414 -9.12 -14.14 -17.60
CA ALA A 414 -8.91 -15.12 -16.54
C ALA A 414 -8.03 -16.29 -17.02
N PRO A 415 -7.09 -16.79 -16.19
CA PRO A 415 -6.15 -17.84 -16.57
C PRO A 415 -6.82 -19.15 -16.96
N HIS A 416 -6.31 -19.79 -18.04
CA HIS A 416 -6.61 -21.18 -18.38
C HIS A 416 -5.48 -22.10 -17.89
N PHE A 417 -5.83 -23.07 -17.06
CA PHE A 417 -4.88 -24.04 -16.54
C PHE A 417 -4.95 -25.32 -17.38
N GLU A 418 -3.81 -25.75 -17.91
CA GLU A 418 -3.72 -26.96 -18.76
C GLU A 418 -4.08 -28.24 -18.02
N GLN A 419 -3.90 -28.25 -16.70
CA GLN A 419 -4.24 -29.35 -15.81
C GLN A 419 -5.45 -28.97 -14.94
N GLN A 420 -6.03 -29.95 -14.26
CA GLN A 420 -7.07 -29.68 -13.29
C GLN A 420 -6.56 -28.68 -12.24
N LEU A 421 -7.35 -27.62 -12.01
CA LEU A 421 -7.05 -26.60 -10.99
C LEU A 421 -6.83 -27.25 -9.63
N SER A 422 -5.71 -26.92 -9.00
CA SER A 422 -5.34 -27.37 -7.66
C SER A 422 -5.22 -26.19 -6.72
N ALA A 423 -6.03 -26.19 -5.67
CA ALA A 423 -5.96 -25.14 -4.63
C ALA A 423 -4.57 -25.04 -3.98
N ALA A 424 -3.87 -26.18 -3.84
CA ALA A 424 -2.52 -26.21 -3.25
C ALA A 424 -1.42 -25.60 -4.15
N ARG A 425 -1.76 -25.20 -5.38
CA ARG A 425 -0.83 -24.61 -6.36
C ARG A 425 -1.23 -23.21 -6.79
N LEU A 426 -2.33 -22.70 -6.26
CA LEU A 426 -2.85 -21.37 -6.57
C LEU A 426 -2.60 -20.44 -5.40
N TYR A 427 -2.03 -19.27 -5.68
CA TYR A 427 -1.75 -18.22 -4.73
C TYR A 427 -2.28 -16.89 -5.25
N LEU A 428 -2.83 -16.08 -4.36
CA LEU A 428 -3.20 -14.69 -4.64
C LEU A 428 -2.51 -13.80 -3.62
N THR A 429 -1.66 -12.91 -4.09
CA THR A 429 -0.91 -11.95 -3.25
C THR A 429 -0.34 -10.84 -4.13
N ASP A 430 -0.20 -9.65 -3.58
CA ASP A 430 0.50 -8.54 -4.23
C ASP A 430 2.01 -8.82 -4.27
N ILE A 431 2.56 -8.96 -5.48
CA ILE A 431 4.00 -9.19 -5.71
C ILE A 431 4.67 -8.04 -6.47
N ASP A 432 3.89 -7.14 -7.05
CA ASP A 432 4.39 -6.00 -7.83
C ASP A 432 4.30 -4.67 -7.05
N GLY A 433 3.67 -4.67 -5.87
CA GLY A 433 3.50 -3.48 -5.05
C GLY A 433 2.42 -2.53 -5.55
N SER A 434 1.52 -2.99 -6.43
CA SER A 434 0.37 -2.21 -6.94
C SER A 434 -0.74 -2.04 -5.91
N GLY A 435 -0.75 -2.88 -4.88
CA GLY A 435 -1.80 -2.96 -3.87
C GLY A 435 -2.90 -3.98 -4.19
N THR A 436 -2.97 -4.49 -5.42
CA THR A 436 -3.93 -5.50 -5.84
C THR A 436 -3.32 -6.91 -5.82
N ALA A 437 -4.09 -7.93 -5.45
CA ALA A 437 -3.57 -9.29 -5.43
C ALA A 437 -3.42 -9.85 -6.84
N ASP A 438 -2.20 -10.28 -7.15
CA ASP A 438 -1.86 -11.01 -8.37
C ASP A 438 -2.19 -12.49 -8.24
N LEU A 439 -2.38 -13.17 -9.37
CA LEU A 439 -2.62 -14.61 -9.39
C LEU A 439 -1.36 -15.35 -9.82
N ILE A 440 -0.91 -16.28 -8.96
CA ILE A 440 0.26 -17.12 -9.24
C ILE A 440 -0.19 -18.58 -9.25
N TYR A 441 0.12 -19.31 -10.32
CA TYR A 441 -0.14 -20.74 -10.42
C TYR A 441 1.14 -21.53 -10.66
N VAL A 442 1.40 -22.50 -9.81
CA VAL A 442 2.61 -23.33 -9.89
C VAL A 442 2.33 -24.55 -10.77
N ALA A 443 2.97 -24.59 -11.94
CA ALA A 443 2.84 -25.65 -12.95
C ALA A 443 4.22 -26.24 -13.30
N GLY A 444 4.43 -27.52 -13.05
CA GLY A 444 5.69 -28.18 -13.34
C GLY A 444 6.86 -27.54 -12.62
N ARG A 445 7.81 -26.95 -13.34
CA ARG A 445 8.98 -26.25 -12.81
C ARG A 445 8.89 -24.73 -12.94
N GLU A 446 7.70 -24.18 -13.01
CA GLU A 446 7.47 -22.76 -13.20
C GLU A 446 6.40 -22.24 -12.24
N ALA A 447 6.59 -21.03 -11.74
CA ALA A 447 5.52 -20.20 -11.22
C ALA A 447 5.04 -19.29 -12.35
N VAL A 448 3.77 -19.42 -12.72
CA VAL A 448 3.15 -18.63 -13.77
C VAL A 448 2.36 -17.52 -13.12
N VAL A 449 2.79 -16.29 -13.36
CA VAL A 449 2.24 -15.08 -12.75
C VAL A 449 1.32 -14.39 -13.74
N TYR A 450 0.16 -13.94 -13.26
CA TYR A 450 -0.79 -13.09 -13.96
C TYR A 450 -1.03 -11.86 -13.10
N PHE A 451 -0.52 -10.70 -13.54
CA PHE A 451 -0.69 -9.45 -12.83
C PHE A 451 -2.13 -8.97 -12.90
N ASN A 452 -2.61 -8.49 -11.78
CA ASN A 452 -3.94 -7.93 -11.65
C ASN A 452 -3.95 -6.47 -12.17
N GLU A 453 -4.71 -6.20 -13.20
CA GLU A 453 -4.87 -4.88 -13.78
C GLU A 453 -6.06 -4.16 -13.12
N SER A 454 -5.84 -3.59 -11.94
CA SER A 454 -6.79 -2.77 -11.16
C SER A 454 -8.15 -3.42 -10.90
N GLY A 455 -8.21 -4.74 -10.68
CA GLY A 455 -9.45 -5.48 -10.44
C GLY A 455 -10.33 -5.65 -11.67
N ASN A 456 -9.82 -5.38 -12.88
CA ASN A 456 -10.58 -5.46 -14.13
C ASN A 456 -10.25 -6.70 -14.94
N ARG A 457 -8.98 -7.02 -15.07
CA ARG A 457 -8.50 -8.14 -15.90
C ARG A 457 -7.12 -8.60 -15.46
N PHE A 458 -6.64 -9.69 -16.03
CA PHE A 458 -5.28 -10.16 -15.83
C PHE A 458 -4.40 -9.87 -17.04
N SER A 459 -3.10 -9.64 -16.76
CA SER A 459 -2.05 -9.53 -17.78
C SER A 459 -1.82 -10.87 -18.50
N PRO A 460 -1.11 -10.87 -19.63
CA PRO A 460 -0.51 -12.09 -20.17
C PRO A 460 0.42 -12.77 -19.14
N PRO A 461 0.61 -14.10 -19.19
CA PRO A 461 1.39 -14.84 -18.22
C PRO A 461 2.88 -14.48 -18.24
N THR A 462 3.45 -14.22 -17.07
CA THR A 462 4.90 -14.14 -16.83
C THR A 462 5.37 -15.43 -16.15
N ARG A 463 6.46 -16.03 -16.64
CA ARG A 463 6.95 -17.33 -16.15
C ARG A 463 8.25 -17.18 -15.38
N ILE A 464 8.28 -17.69 -14.17
CA ILE A 464 9.45 -17.69 -13.27
C ILE A 464 9.90 -19.15 -13.09
N PRO A 465 11.12 -19.51 -13.53
CA PRO A 465 11.63 -20.86 -13.31
C PRO A 465 11.85 -21.16 -11.83
N LEU A 466 11.34 -22.28 -11.33
CA LEU A 466 11.55 -22.75 -9.97
C LEU A 466 12.88 -23.54 -9.87
N PRO A 467 13.51 -23.59 -8.70
CA PRO A 467 14.75 -24.36 -8.48
C PRO A 467 14.58 -25.85 -8.77
N ALA A 468 13.39 -26.38 -8.47
CA ALA A 468 13.01 -27.76 -8.73
C ALA A 468 11.50 -27.85 -9.00
N ALA A 469 11.05 -28.97 -9.61
CA ALA A 469 9.63 -29.27 -9.68
C ALA A 469 9.11 -29.58 -8.27
N PRO A 470 8.03 -28.93 -7.81
CA PRO A 470 7.45 -29.22 -6.51
C PRO A 470 6.94 -30.68 -6.43
N HIS A 471 7.18 -31.32 -5.30
CA HIS A 471 6.73 -32.67 -4.98
C HIS A 471 6.06 -32.68 -3.58
N SER A 472 5.70 -33.84 -3.07
CA SER A 472 4.94 -33.97 -1.80
C SER A 472 5.66 -33.42 -0.55
N LEU A 473 6.99 -33.27 -0.60
CA LEU A 473 7.78 -32.68 0.48
C LEU A 473 8.20 -31.23 0.20
N SER A 474 7.78 -30.67 -0.92
CA SER A 474 8.05 -29.28 -1.25
C SER A 474 6.91 -28.39 -0.73
N GLN A 475 7.28 -27.23 -0.20
CA GLN A 475 6.35 -26.19 0.23
C GLN A 475 6.64 -24.90 -0.52
N ILE A 476 5.59 -24.23 -0.94
CA ILE A 476 5.65 -22.91 -1.53
C ILE A 476 4.76 -21.99 -0.71
N GLN A 477 5.29 -20.83 -0.35
CA GLN A 477 4.56 -19.79 0.36
C GLN A 477 5.05 -18.42 -0.06
N PHE A 478 4.28 -17.39 0.27
CA PHE A 478 4.62 -16.00 -0.01
C PHE A 478 4.78 -15.26 1.32
N ALA A 479 5.87 -14.51 1.45
CA ALA A 479 6.16 -13.71 2.63
C ALA A 479 7.10 -12.56 2.28
N ASP A 480 7.00 -11.45 2.99
CA ASP A 480 7.95 -10.36 2.90
C ASP A 480 9.24 -10.71 3.65
N ILE A 481 10.16 -11.37 2.93
CA ILE A 481 11.44 -11.83 3.46
C ILE A 481 12.42 -10.68 3.69
N ARG A 482 12.25 -9.59 2.94
CA ARG A 482 13.14 -8.44 3.02
C ARG A 482 12.66 -7.37 3.99
N GLY A 483 11.38 -7.44 4.40
CA GLY A 483 10.76 -6.40 5.18
C GLY A 483 10.61 -5.09 4.42
N ASN A 484 10.39 -5.16 3.10
CA ASN A 484 10.26 -4.00 2.23
C ASN A 484 8.83 -3.75 1.72
N GLY A 485 7.85 -4.53 2.20
CA GLY A 485 6.45 -4.40 1.83
C GLY A 485 6.08 -5.06 0.50
N THR A 486 6.90 -6.01 0.02
CA THR A 486 6.61 -6.82 -1.17
C THR A 486 6.80 -8.30 -0.86
N SER A 487 5.89 -9.14 -1.36
CA SER A 487 5.94 -10.58 -1.12
C SER A 487 6.99 -11.26 -2.01
N CYS A 488 7.85 -12.08 -1.39
CA CYS A 488 8.76 -13.00 -2.08
C CYS A 488 8.12 -14.39 -2.20
N LEU A 489 8.41 -15.11 -3.27
CA LEU A 489 8.09 -16.54 -3.38
C LEU A 489 9.14 -17.34 -2.61
N VAL A 490 8.73 -18.07 -1.59
CA VAL A 490 9.59 -18.94 -0.79
C VAL A 490 9.38 -20.37 -1.23
N PHE A 491 10.47 -21.02 -1.67
CA PHE A 491 10.51 -22.42 -2.06
C PHE A 491 11.29 -23.22 -1.02
N SER A 492 10.62 -24.16 -0.36
CA SER A 492 11.19 -25.04 0.65
C SER A 492 11.18 -26.47 0.13
N ASP A 493 12.35 -27.11 0.02
CA ASP A 493 12.49 -28.50 -0.36
C ASP A 493 12.86 -29.35 0.87
N GLY A 494 11.96 -30.26 1.25
CA GLY A 494 12.11 -31.12 2.43
C GLY A 494 12.88 -32.41 2.18
N THR A 495 13.61 -32.55 1.07
CA THR A 495 14.47 -33.71 0.80
C THR A 495 15.73 -33.72 1.67
N ASP A 496 16.56 -34.75 1.57
CA ASP A 496 17.81 -34.96 2.36
C ASP A 496 18.80 -33.78 2.34
N ARG A 497 18.65 -32.90 1.40
CA ARG A 497 19.38 -31.62 1.32
C ARG A 497 18.40 -30.47 1.50
N LEU A 498 17.87 -30.31 2.70
CA LEU A 498 16.98 -29.19 3.06
C LEU A 498 17.47 -27.88 2.41
N ARG A 499 16.71 -27.39 1.48
CA ARG A 499 17.00 -26.15 0.77
C ARG A 499 15.81 -25.23 0.88
N HIS A 500 16.06 -24.08 1.45
CA HIS A 500 15.07 -22.99 1.54
C HIS A 500 15.62 -21.82 0.74
N GLN A 501 14.86 -21.40 -0.26
CA GLN A 501 15.23 -20.32 -1.16
C GLN A 501 14.05 -19.39 -1.36
N PHE A 502 14.30 -18.14 -1.62
CA PHE A 502 13.26 -17.19 -1.98
C PHE A 502 13.60 -16.48 -3.28
N TYR A 503 12.57 -16.17 -4.02
CA TYR A 503 12.62 -15.31 -5.22
C TYR A 503 11.98 -13.97 -4.89
N ASP A 504 12.76 -12.92 -5.06
CA ASP A 504 12.30 -11.54 -4.87
C ASP A 504 11.95 -10.95 -6.22
N PHE A 505 10.67 -10.66 -6.44
CA PHE A 505 10.15 -10.13 -7.70
C PHE A 505 10.56 -8.68 -7.97
N THR A 506 11.07 -7.97 -6.96
CA THR A 506 11.39 -6.54 -7.01
C THR A 506 12.89 -6.26 -7.01
N GLY A 507 13.72 -7.30 -6.88
CA GLY A 507 15.17 -7.15 -6.79
C GLY A 507 15.65 -6.38 -5.56
N GLY A 508 14.87 -6.34 -4.48
CA GLY A 508 15.19 -5.68 -3.21
C GLY A 508 14.80 -4.21 -3.13
N ARG A 509 14.17 -3.67 -4.15
CA ARG A 509 13.71 -2.27 -4.16
C ARG A 509 12.20 -2.22 -4.40
N LYS A 510 11.47 -1.51 -3.56
CA LYS A 510 10.06 -1.30 -3.83
C LYS A 510 9.87 -0.54 -5.14
N PRO A 511 9.07 -1.05 -6.09
CA PRO A 511 8.78 -0.36 -7.33
C PRO A 511 7.80 0.80 -7.10
N HIS A 512 7.60 1.60 -8.14
CA HIS A 512 6.58 2.66 -8.21
C HIS A 512 6.86 3.88 -7.32
N LEU A 513 8.07 4.01 -6.76
CA LEU A 513 8.48 5.17 -5.95
C LEU A 513 9.13 6.25 -6.81
N LEU A 514 8.83 7.51 -6.51
CA LEU A 514 9.42 8.67 -7.19
C LEU A 514 10.93 8.76 -6.89
N GLN A 515 11.78 8.62 -7.90
CA GLN A 515 13.24 8.60 -7.75
C GLN A 515 13.94 9.89 -8.15
N ALA A 516 13.39 10.61 -9.13
CA ALA A 516 13.99 11.86 -9.57
C ALA A 516 12.95 12.90 -9.99
N ILE A 517 13.30 14.17 -9.77
CA ILE A 517 12.57 15.34 -10.22
C ILE A 517 13.56 16.24 -10.94
N ASP A 518 13.34 16.50 -12.24
CA ASP A 518 14.14 17.42 -13.03
C ASP A 518 13.27 18.62 -13.46
N ASN A 519 13.71 19.84 -13.11
CA ASN A 519 13.01 21.06 -13.51
C ASN A 519 13.43 21.56 -14.90
N HIS A 520 14.36 20.87 -15.58
CA HIS A 520 14.97 21.26 -16.87
C HIS A 520 15.47 22.71 -16.92
N ARG A 521 15.79 23.29 -15.76
CA ARG A 521 16.34 24.63 -15.57
C ARG A 521 17.64 24.61 -14.76
N GLY A 522 18.23 23.42 -14.66
CA GLY A 522 19.49 23.18 -13.97
C GLY A 522 19.38 22.62 -12.58
N ALA A 523 18.17 22.28 -12.06
CA ALA A 523 18.04 21.61 -10.78
C ALA A 523 17.45 20.22 -10.92
N VAL A 524 18.16 19.21 -10.44
CA VAL A 524 17.72 17.82 -10.37
C VAL A 524 17.73 17.35 -8.92
N THR A 525 16.59 16.86 -8.45
CA THR A 525 16.49 16.24 -7.10
C THR A 525 16.36 14.73 -7.28
N ARG A 526 17.19 13.97 -6.57
CA ARG A 526 17.13 12.51 -6.49
C ARG A 526 16.74 12.06 -5.11
N ILE A 527 15.97 10.97 -5.04
CA ILE A 527 15.40 10.44 -3.81
C ILE A 527 15.76 8.96 -3.72
N GLN A 528 16.38 8.60 -2.61
CA GLN A 528 16.63 7.21 -2.25
C GLN A 528 15.73 6.84 -1.07
N TYR A 529 15.06 5.69 -1.21
CA TYR A 529 14.17 5.17 -0.15
C TYR A 529 14.79 3.96 0.53
N ALA A 530 14.37 3.78 1.78
CA ALA A 530 14.62 2.57 2.54
C ALA A 530 13.34 2.14 3.27
N PRO A 531 13.13 0.84 3.53
CA PRO A 531 12.04 0.42 4.39
C PRO A 531 12.31 0.76 5.85
N SER A 532 11.29 1.09 6.62
CA SER A 532 11.37 1.38 8.06
C SER A 532 12.02 0.24 8.86
N THR A 533 11.84 -0.98 8.40
CA THR A 533 12.44 -2.20 8.97
C THR A 533 13.97 -2.18 8.95
N GLN A 534 14.60 -1.52 7.98
CA GLN A 534 16.05 -1.34 7.94
C GLN A 534 16.55 -0.57 9.18
N PHE A 535 15.88 0.51 9.53
CA PHE A 535 16.21 1.31 10.72
C PHE A 535 15.88 0.57 12.00
N TYR A 536 14.75 -0.16 12.01
CA TYR A 536 14.39 -1.02 13.13
C TYR A 536 15.48 -2.08 13.41
N LEU A 537 15.92 -2.81 12.39
CA LEU A 537 16.97 -3.83 12.53
C LEU A 537 18.32 -3.23 12.95
N ALA A 538 18.68 -2.04 12.43
CA ALA A 538 19.89 -1.34 12.81
C ALA A 538 19.86 -0.92 14.28
N ASP A 539 18.73 -0.40 14.79
CA ASP A 539 18.56 -0.04 16.19
C ASP A 539 18.57 -1.27 17.11
N GLN A 540 17.93 -2.35 16.70
CA GLN A 540 18.00 -3.63 17.42
C GLN A 540 19.45 -4.13 17.56
N ALA A 541 20.20 -4.11 16.48
CA ALA A 541 21.60 -4.53 16.45
C ALA A 541 22.49 -3.61 17.33
N ALA A 542 22.13 -2.32 17.42
CA ALA A 542 22.79 -1.36 18.27
C ALA A 542 22.35 -1.41 19.75
N GLY A 543 21.41 -2.30 20.11
CA GLY A 543 20.89 -2.41 21.49
C GLY A 543 19.93 -1.28 21.88
N ARG A 544 19.32 -0.63 20.91
CA ARG A 544 18.33 0.47 21.09
C ARG A 544 16.98 0.07 20.50
N PRO A 545 16.26 -0.90 21.09
CA PRO A 545 15.01 -1.37 20.54
C PRO A 545 13.96 -0.26 20.48
N TRP A 546 13.12 -0.30 19.44
CA TRP A 546 12.01 0.63 19.32
C TRP A 546 11.00 0.45 20.46
N LEU A 547 10.45 1.56 20.93
CA LEU A 547 9.45 1.59 22.01
C LEU A 547 8.05 1.29 21.49
N SER A 548 7.74 1.78 20.32
CA SER A 548 6.52 1.55 19.57
C SER A 548 6.73 0.44 18.55
N ARG A 549 5.63 -0.06 17.98
CA ARG A 549 5.65 -1.12 16.99
C ARG A 549 4.99 -0.65 15.70
N LEU A 550 5.61 -1.05 14.60
CA LEU A 550 5.10 -0.84 13.26
C LEU A 550 5.02 -2.23 12.58
N PRO A 551 3.79 -2.82 12.51
CA PRO A 551 3.62 -4.22 12.12
C PRO A 551 3.73 -4.47 10.62
N PHE A 552 4.11 -3.45 9.86
CA PHE A 552 4.36 -3.51 8.42
C PHE A 552 5.45 -2.51 8.04
N PRO A 553 6.21 -2.79 6.98
CA PRO A 553 7.23 -1.87 6.49
C PRO A 553 6.59 -0.64 5.84
N VAL A 554 7.14 0.53 6.14
CA VAL A 554 6.82 1.81 5.49
C VAL A 554 8.05 2.26 4.71
N GLN A 555 7.88 2.67 3.46
CA GLN A 555 8.96 3.26 2.68
C GLN A 555 9.19 4.69 3.11
N VAL A 556 10.42 5.01 3.50
CA VAL A 556 10.83 6.35 3.96
C VAL A 556 11.99 6.86 3.12
N ILE A 557 12.14 8.17 3.06
CA ILE A 557 13.27 8.79 2.37
C ILE A 557 14.53 8.61 3.25
N GLU A 558 15.48 7.83 2.77
CA GLU A 558 16.79 7.67 3.42
C GLU A 558 17.76 8.77 3.04
N LYS A 559 17.72 9.22 1.77
CA LYS A 559 18.63 10.21 1.24
C LYS A 559 17.95 11.05 0.17
N THR A 560 18.18 12.34 0.20
CA THR A 560 17.89 13.24 -0.92
C THR A 560 19.19 13.88 -1.43
N GLU A 561 19.27 14.07 -2.74
CA GLU A 561 20.38 14.68 -3.41
C GLU A 561 19.86 15.71 -4.39
N THR A 562 20.23 16.98 -4.20
CA THR A 562 19.89 18.06 -5.13
C THR A 562 21.13 18.52 -5.86
N LEU A 563 21.09 18.44 -7.17
CA LEU A 563 22.15 18.85 -8.08
C LEU A 563 21.77 20.19 -8.70
N ASP A 564 22.64 21.18 -8.61
CA ASP A 564 22.60 22.39 -9.40
C ASP A 564 23.60 22.23 -10.57
N LEU A 565 23.08 21.97 -11.77
CA LEU A 565 23.85 21.71 -12.97
C LEU A 565 24.51 23.00 -13.53
N ILE A 566 24.02 24.17 -13.13
CA ILE A 566 24.57 25.48 -13.54
C ILE A 566 25.77 25.83 -12.66
N ALA A 567 25.56 25.82 -11.33
CA ALA A 567 26.61 26.08 -10.38
C ALA A 567 27.53 24.87 -10.15
N LYS A 568 27.17 23.70 -10.69
CA LYS A 568 27.84 22.40 -10.50
C LYS A 568 28.02 22.05 -9.03
N THR A 569 26.99 22.33 -8.24
CA THR A 569 26.99 22.03 -6.79
C THR A 569 26.06 20.88 -6.50
N ARG A 570 26.36 20.16 -5.42
CA ARG A 570 25.60 19.02 -4.92
C ARG A 570 25.28 19.24 -3.46
N GLN A 571 24.01 19.17 -3.11
CA GLN A 571 23.53 19.19 -1.73
C GLN A 571 22.93 17.82 -1.39
N VAL A 572 23.32 17.27 -0.26
CA VAL A 572 22.84 15.97 0.22
C VAL A 572 22.14 16.16 1.56
N SER A 573 21.04 15.47 1.79
CA SER A 573 20.49 15.27 3.11
C SER A 573 20.25 13.77 3.35
N ARG A 574 20.63 13.29 4.54
CA ARG A 574 20.36 11.91 4.97
C ARG A 574 19.40 11.90 6.15
N TYR A 575 18.63 10.82 6.25
CA TYR A 575 17.61 10.67 7.28
C TYR A 575 17.71 9.29 7.92
N ALA A 576 17.39 9.23 9.22
CA ALA A 576 17.15 7.99 9.95
C ALA A 576 15.86 8.14 10.77
N TYR A 577 15.15 7.04 10.96
CA TYR A 577 13.83 7.03 11.56
C TYR A 577 13.77 6.00 12.67
N HIS A 578 13.16 6.38 13.79
CA HIS A 578 13.12 5.57 14.99
C HIS A 578 11.71 5.59 15.58
N HIS A 579 11.33 4.53 16.26
CA HIS A 579 10.06 4.42 16.96
C HIS A 579 8.86 4.63 16.05
N GLY A 580 8.83 3.91 14.91
CA GLY A 580 7.68 3.89 14.02
C GLY A 580 6.43 3.38 14.75
N ALA A 581 5.30 4.05 14.54
CA ALA A 581 4.10 3.83 15.30
C ALA A 581 2.86 3.67 14.40
N TYR A 582 1.99 2.74 14.76
CA TYR A 582 0.70 2.53 14.09
C TYR A 582 -0.43 2.57 15.12
N ASP A 583 -1.43 3.40 14.90
CA ASP A 583 -2.63 3.42 15.71
C ASP A 583 -3.63 2.37 15.21
N PHE A 584 -3.77 1.29 15.96
CA PHE A 584 -4.69 0.19 15.64
C PHE A 584 -6.17 0.55 15.83
N ARG A 585 -6.47 1.61 16.57
CA ARG A 585 -7.85 2.08 16.78
C ARG A 585 -8.30 2.95 15.61
N GLU A 586 -7.48 3.94 15.27
CA GLU A 586 -7.76 4.86 14.17
C GLU A 586 -7.32 4.30 12.80
N ARG A 587 -6.56 3.19 12.81
CA ARG A 587 -5.98 2.52 11.62
C ARG A 587 -5.11 3.43 10.78
N GLU A 588 -4.31 4.20 11.46
CA GLU A 588 -3.48 5.20 10.84
C GLU A 588 -2.01 4.98 11.21
N PHE A 589 -1.15 5.15 10.22
CA PHE A 589 0.28 5.26 10.49
C PHE A 589 0.53 6.58 11.22
N ALA A 590 0.93 6.48 12.49
CA ALA A 590 1.08 7.63 13.40
C ALA A 590 2.46 8.32 13.28
N GLY A 591 3.27 7.92 12.30
CA GLY A 591 4.60 8.51 12.07
C GLY A 591 5.71 7.86 12.89
N PHE A 592 6.81 8.59 13.05
CA PHE A 592 7.99 8.19 13.79
C PHE A 592 8.19 9.10 15.00
N GLY A 593 8.53 8.52 16.15
CA GLY A 593 8.75 9.27 17.38
C GLY A 593 10.03 10.09 17.38
N LEU A 594 11.05 9.66 16.60
CA LEU A 594 12.29 10.39 16.42
C LEU A 594 12.72 10.31 14.95
N VAL A 595 13.10 11.47 14.39
CA VAL A 595 13.72 11.57 13.07
C VAL A 595 15.04 12.27 13.20
N GLU A 596 16.09 11.66 12.70
CA GLU A 596 17.41 12.24 12.59
C GLU A 596 17.66 12.72 11.15
N ARG A 597 18.29 13.89 11.01
CA ARG A 597 18.67 14.45 9.71
C ARG A 597 20.11 14.93 9.76
N TRP A 598 20.88 14.61 8.73
CA TRP A 598 22.17 15.20 8.41
C TRP A 598 22.03 16.00 7.12
N ASP A 599 22.50 17.26 7.13
CA ASP A 599 22.38 18.20 6.00
C ASP A 599 23.46 17.99 4.94
N THR A 600 24.45 17.17 5.21
CA THR A 600 25.46 16.70 4.26
C THR A 600 26.04 15.34 4.72
N GLU A 601 26.96 14.79 3.95
CA GLU A 601 27.73 13.58 4.29
C GLU A 601 29.15 13.95 4.70
N GLY A 602 29.87 13.05 5.38
CA GLY A 602 31.32 13.18 5.55
C GLY A 602 32.03 13.19 4.20
N PHE A 603 33.17 13.86 4.09
CA PHE A 603 33.82 14.08 2.78
C PHE A 603 34.06 12.81 1.96
N GLU A 604 34.48 11.73 2.58
CA GLU A 604 34.72 10.46 1.88
C GLU A 604 33.42 9.89 1.28
N GLN A 605 32.32 9.91 2.03
CA GLN A 605 31.01 9.48 1.57
C GLN A 605 30.47 10.44 0.50
N PHE A 606 30.62 11.74 0.72
CA PHE A 606 30.19 12.76 -0.22
C PHE A 606 30.92 12.64 -1.56
N SER A 607 32.22 12.35 -1.54
CA SER A 607 33.02 12.20 -2.78
C SER A 607 32.77 10.90 -3.54
N ALA A 608 32.39 9.81 -2.83
CA ALA A 608 32.17 8.49 -3.41
C ALA A 608 30.70 8.16 -3.64
N GLY A 609 29.78 8.85 -2.99
CA GLY A 609 28.38 8.44 -2.85
C GLY A 609 27.42 9.12 -3.84
N LEU A 610 27.76 9.21 -5.13
CA LEU A 610 26.85 9.67 -6.17
C LEU A 610 25.69 8.70 -6.36
N LEU A 611 24.47 9.22 -6.49
CA LEU A 611 23.31 8.41 -6.91
C LEU A 611 23.32 8.18 -8.43
N ASP A 612 24.09 8.97 -9.18
CA ASP A 612 24.41 8.74 -10.59
C ASP A 612 25.77 9.38 -10.97
N GLU A 613 26.15 9.22 -12.26
CA GLU A 613 27.42 9.71 -12.81
C GLU A 613 27.42 11.20 -13.18
N THR A 614 26.45 12.00 -12.71
CA THR A 614 26.38 13.44 -13.06
C THR A 614 27.61 14.16 -12.49
N PRO A 615 28.42 14.83 -13.33
CA PRO A 615 29.62 15.50 -12.89
C PRO A 615 29.29 16.74 -12.04
N PHE A 616 29.95 16.87 -10.91
CA PHE A 616 29.92 18.05 -10.06
C PHE A 616 31.35 18.41 -9.64
N GLU A 617 31.56 19.65 -9.23
CA GLU A 617 32.87 20.09 -8.74
C GLU A 617 33.03 19.72 -7.28
N LEU A 618 34.00 18.85 -6.98
CA LEU A 618 34.40 18.54 -5.62
C LEU A 618 35.29 19.68 -5.09
N LEU A 619 34.85 20.28 -3.99
CA LEU A 619 35.72 21.17 -3.23
C LEU A 619 36.82 20.36 -2.54
N PRO A 620 37.99 20.97 -2.28
CA PRO A 620 39.02 20.38 -1.42
C PRO A 620 38.46 19.97 -0.05
N SER A 621 38.95 18.86 0.52
CA SER A 621 38.46 18.31 1.78
C SER A 621 38.46 19.25 2.96
N ASP A 622 39.39 20.19 2.96
CA ASP A 622 39.54 21.25 4.00
C ASP A 622 38.47 22.35 3.92
N LEU A 623 37.75 22.42 2.78
CA LEU A 623 36.61 23.32 2.58
C LEU A 623 35.28 22.63 2.80
N HIS A 624 35.26 21.32 2.99
CA HIS A 624 34.05 20.56 3.25
C HIS A 624 33.63 20.70 4.72
N ALA A 625 32.47 21.30 4.95
CA ALA A 625 31.93 21.45 6.31
C ALA A 625 31.44 20.08 6.85
N PRO A 626 31.69 19.77 8.13
CA PRO A 626 31.14 18.57 8.73
C PRO A 626 29.60 18.63 8.74
N PRO A 627 28.91 17.47 8.70
CA PRO A 627 27.45 17.42 8.74
C PRO A 627 26.87 18.07 10.00
N ILE A 628 25.84 18.88 9.82
CA ILE A 628 24.99 19.29 10.94
C ILE A 628 23.97 18.18 11.18
N HIS A 629 23.99 17.65 12.40
CA HIS A 629 23.08 16.59 12.82
C HIS A 629 21.91 17.21 13.61
N THR A 630 20.71 17.04 13.10
CA THR A 630 19.46 17.50 13.71
C THR A 630 18.64 16.30 14.16
N LYS A 631 18.18 16.32 15.41
CA LYS A 631 17.23 15.35 15.97
C LYS A 631 15.91 16.04 16.23
N THR A 632 14.82 15.42 15.79
CA THR A 632 13.47 15.95 15.99
C THR A 632 12.60 14.86 16.60
N TRP A 633 12.06 15.12 17.78
CA TRP A 633 11.12 14.24 18.46
C TRP A 633 9.69 14.66 18.13
N PHE A 634 8.84 13.66 17.87
CA PHE A 634 7.45 13.87 17.53
C PHE A 634 6.56 13.12 18.51
N HIS A 635 5.49 13.75 18.94
CA HIS A 635 4.43 13.08 19.66
C HIS A 635 3.52 12.36 18.65
N THR A 636 3.51 11.02 18.68
CA THR A 636 2.76 10.20 17.73
C THR A 636 1.26 10.11 18.03
N GLY A 637 0.78 10.75 19.10
CA GLY A 637 -0.63 10.71 19.49
C GLY A 637 -1.06 9.40 20.18
N LEU A 638 -0.21 8.39 20.20
CA LEU A 638 -0.50 7.12 20.87
C LEU A 638 -0.51 7.32 22.39
N MET A 639 -1.67 7.16 23.01
CA MET A 639 -1.83 7.20 24.46
C MET A 639 -1.42 5.87 25.10
N GLU A 640 -0.29 5.30 24.65
CA GLU A 640 0.12 4.01 25.14
C GLU A 640 1.03 4.09 26.35
N GLN A 641 0.75 3.21 27.28
CA GLN A 641 1.64 2.72 28.30
C GLN A 641 2.05 3.71 29.40
N ASP A 642 1.07 4.35 30.09
CA ASP A 642 1.34 5.05 31.35
C ASP A 642 2.51 6.03 31.34
N GLY A 643 2.68 6.77 30.23
CA GLY A 643 3.74 7.76 30.07
C GLY A 643 5.15 7.17 29.88
N VAL A 644 5.28 5.90 29.51
CA VAL A 644 6.60 5.28 29.23
C VAL A 644 7.29 5.93 28.04
N LEU A 645 6.54 6.16 26.93
CA LEU A 645 7.07 6.84 25.75
C LEU A 645 7.56 8.26 26.07
N SER A 646 6.75 9.03 26.78
CA SER A 646 7.12 10.40 27.15
C SER A 646 8.38 10.43 28.04
N ARG A 647 8.48 9.57 29.05
CA ARG A 647 9.67 9.49 29.91
C ARG A 647 10.93 9.07 29.17
N GLN A 648 10.79 8.28 28.13
CA GLN A 648 11.94 7.83 27.36
C GLN A 648 12.38 8.88 26.34
N TYR A 649 11.45 9.63 25.77
CA TYR A 649 11.79 10.81 24.97
C TYR A 649 12.45 11.89 25.83
N GLU A 650 11.98 12.09 27.06
CA GLU A 650 12.64 12.94 28.06
C GLU A 650 14.08 12.50 28.35
N ALA A 651 14.34 11.19 28.41
CA ALA A 651 15.67 10.64 28.63
C ALA A 651 16.60 10.76 27.42
N ASP A 652 16.05 10.73 26.21
CA ASP A 652 16.79 10.86 24.95
C ASP A 652 17.00 12.32 24.53
N TYR A 653 16.20 13.24 25.07
CA TYR A 653 16.28 14.66 24.76
C TYR A 653 17.56 15.29 25.32
N TYR A 654 18.06 16.31 24.62
CA TYR A 654 19.24 17.03 25.06
C TYR A 654 19.02 17.75 26.41
N GLY A 655 19.51 17.17 27.50
CA GLY A 655 19.33 17.65 28.87
C GLY A 655 20.05 18.97 29.21
N GLY A 656 20.72 19.60 28.24
CA GLY A 656 21.35 20.93 28.40
C GLY A 656 20.42 22.11 28.17
N ASP A 657 19.20 21.86 27.66
CA ASP A 657 18.18 22.90 27.48
C ASP A 657 17.10 22.79 28.56
N SER A 658 17.31 23.48 29.65
CA SER A 658 16.37 23.48 30.80
C SER A 658 15.06 24.23 30.55
N GLN A 659 14.85 24.80 29.34
CA GLN A 659 13.63 25.55 28.99
C GLN A 659 12.79 24.84 27.92
N ALA A 660 13.23 23.72 27.40
CA ALA A 660 12.56 23.03 26.29
C ALA A 660 11.50 22.03 26.72
N LEU A 661 11.31 21.75 28.00
CA LEU A 661 10.31 20.81 28.52
C LEU A 661 9.37 21.50 29.50
#